data_2c7811e741f30043a74fa1d59963fa86
#
_entry.id   2c7811e741f30043a74fa1d59963fa86
#
_cell.length_a   1.000
_cell.length_b   1.000
_cell.length_c   1.000
_cell.angle_alpha   90.00
_cell.angle_beta   90.00
_cell.angle_gamma   90.00
#
_symmetry.space_group_name_H-M   'P 1'
#
loop_
_entity.id
_entity.type
_entity.pdbx_description
1 polymer ?
#
loop_
_entity_poly.entity_id
_entity_poly.type
_entity_poly.pdbx_seq_one_letter_code
_entity_poly.pdbx_strand_id
1 'polypeptide(L)'
;MQHKPPQYADRLLRLFLAPHRREEVLGDLHEEFAWQVRNAGKRRARWRYWLDVLGFLKPWAIRRPEHEENRTVFSTTNFLSPAMLRNYFRTAWRNLLKNRFYSLINMSGLTIGLAVGILILLWVQDELSFDRFHQQASQIYKLENWAGTGSSRQIWTSTVAPIAEMGKQELPDIREAVRTSYNGMYNLFKYKDKSIVEENTMFTDPTLFSVFDFPLIAGNSASPFPDDHSIVLTETTAKRYFGDENPIGKVLVSDENTAFKVSGIIRDMPENSSMQADIMLPLSLMFTRTYQANTGGKNQHNDFSQFNYNTYFLLQPNASVAALTDKLRTIHLRNKPDDTDLTYLLQPLPDIHLYHADGTEAGIGSVRMFGIIALLILTIACINYVNLSTARAMLRSKEVSMRKIVGAAREQLFMQFVVETGLLFFVATILALSLMYALLPVFNQLSGKHLVLTLSNIRIWELIGLTIFGTLLASSIYPAILLSSFDPLKALKGKISSRVSEALFRKILVVVQFSVSVILIASTFIISNQLHYIQSKELGYDKAHVFGLFMRDNMAKHFEAVKASLLNQPGVAAVTRASANIIRLEGQSGDNEWDGKEKGETMFVRPVAIDKDFIPFFKMQLTEGRNFAGTPADSLHFILNETAVKRARIKNPIGKSFRLWNRRGTIVGVVKDFHFASMRQKIEPAVFFYQPGDMRSLYVKTTSNNAQQAIAAAENVYKQYNADYAFTYTFLDASFDNLYKSERQTGLLFNIFAGIAILISCLGLFGLATYTAQVRTREIGVRKVLGSSISGIIQLLVKDFVKLVVIAIVIAVPVAWYSMSQWLEAFAYRITIEWWIFALSGLLALSIALITISVQSIKAALMNPVKSLRPE
;
A
#
# COMPACT_ATOMS: atom_id res chain seq x y z
N MET A 1 -81.83 -15.25 -13.03
CA MET A 1 -80.51 -15.99 -13.06
C MET A 1 -79.63 -15.40 -12.01
N GLN A 2 -79.34 -16.16 -10.92
CA GLN A 2 -78.33 -15.73 -9.91
C GLN A 2 -76.93 -15.80 -10.50
N HIS A 3 -76.32 -14.63 -10.71
CA HIS A 3 -74.94 -14.57 -11.16
C HIS A 3 -73.99 -15.03 -10.04
N LYS A 4 -73.22 -16.08 -10.27
CA LYS A 4 -72.25 -16.63 -9.31
C LYS A 4 -70.96 -15.81 -9.29
N PRO A 5 -70.36 -15.54 -8.15
CA PRO A 5 -69.04 -14.87 -8.01
C PRO A 5 -67.93 -15.68 -8.66
N PRO A 6 -66.73 -15.05 -8.90
CA PRO A 6 -65.61 -15.70 -9.53
C PRO A 6 -65.06 -16.87 -8.70
N GLN A 7 -65.20 -18.11 -9.18
CA GLN A 7 -64.82 -19.33 -8.45
C GLN A 7 -63.31 -19.39 -8.06
N TYR A 8 -62.44 -18.78 -8.86
CA TYR A 8 -61.02 -18.70 -8.55
C TYR A 8 -60.72 -17.76 -7.39
N ALA A 9 -61.44 -16.68 -7.23
CA ALA A 9 -61.34 -15.77 -6.10
C ALA A 9 -61.81 -16.42 -4.81
N ASP A 10 -62.92 -17.17 -4.88
CA ASP A 10 -63.40 -17.97 -3.72
C ASP A 10 -62.39 -19.03 -3.29
N ARG A 11 -61.78 -19.76 -4.25
CA ARG A 11 -60.74 -20.72 -3.95
C ARG A 11 -59.50 -20.09 -3.30
N LEU A 12 -59.09 -18.94 -3.82
CA LEU A 12 -57.97 -18.18 -3.27
C LEU A 12 -58.29 -17.78 -1.80
N LEU A 13 -59.45 -17.22 -1.56
CA LEU A 13 -59.87 -16.83 -0.19
C LEU A 13 -59.88 -18.03 0.77
N ARG A 14 -60.40 -19.19 0.32
CA ARG A 14 -60.40 -20.42 1.12
C ARG A 14 -59.03 -20.98 1.48
N LEU A 15 -58.01 -20.68 0.69
CA LEU A 15 -56.64 -21.16 0.93
C LEU A 15 -55.99 -20.44 2.13
N PHE A 16 -56.23 -19.17 2.32
CA PHE A 16 -55.51 -18.40 3.36
C PHE A 16 -56.44 -17.95 4.52
N LEU A 17 -57.75 -18.01 4.39
CA LEU A 17 -58.68 -17.60 5.49
C LEU A 17 -58.82 -18.69 6.55
N ALA A 18 -58.79 -18.27 7.81
CA ALA A 18 -58.96 -19.15 8.95
C ALA A 18 -60.34 -19.88 8.92
N PRO A 19 -60.42 -21.19 9.27
CA PRO A 19 -61.62 -22.01 9.09
C PRO A 19 -62.86 -21.42 9.76
N HIS A 20 -62.74 -20.86 10.95
CA HIS A 20 -63.87 -20.31 11.72
C HIS A 20 -64.48 -19.03 11.15
N ARG A 21 -63.83 -18.36 10.21
CA ARG A 21 -64.30 -17.14 9.57
C ARG A 21 -64.71 -17.32 8.11
N ARG A 22 -64.58 -18.52 7.56
CA ARG A 22 -64.79 -18.77 6.13
C ARG A 22 -66.24 -18.56 5.71
N GLU A 23 -67.15 -19.04 6.47
CA GLU A 23 -68.56 -18.97 6.12
C GLU A 23 -69.08 -17.52 6.20
N GLU A 24 -68.77 -16.83 7.27
CA GLU A 24 -69.12 -15.43 7.49
C GLU A 24 -68.59 -14.50 6.38
N VAL A 25 -67.27 -14.53 6.18
CA VAL A 25 -66.63 -13.64 5.16
C VAL A 25 -67.03 -13.98 3.73
N LEU A 26 -67.17 -15.26 3.37
CA LEU A 26 -67.70 -15.67 2.06
C LEU A 26 -69.14 -15.28 1.88
N GLY A 27 -69.97 -15.34 2.90
CA GLY A 27 -71.38 -14.92 2.91
C GLY A 27 -71.46 -13.40 2.58
N ASP A 28 -70.80 -12.59 3.33
CA ASP A 28 -70.75 -11.13 3.17
C ASP A 28 -70.24 -10.70 1.76
N LEU A 29 -69.16 -11.31 1.29
CA LEU A 29 -68.63 -11.03 -0.03
C LEU A 29 -69.57 -11.44 -1.20
N HIS A 30 -70.31 -12.56 -1.03
CA HIS A 30 -71.28 -13.03 -1.99
C HIS A 30 -72.53 -12.13 -2.04
N GLU A 31 -72.96 -11.63 -0.86
CA GLU A 31 -74.07 -10.65 -0.78
C GLU A 31 -73.67 -9.32 -1.42
N GLU A 32 -72.49 -8.82 -1.11
CA GLU A 32 -72.00 -7.58 -1.73
C GLU A 32 -71.80 -7.71 -3.23
N PHE A 33 -71.29 -8.86 -3.70
CA PHE A 33 -71.20 -9.15 -5.11
C PHE A 33 -72.58 -9.14 -5.79
N ALA A 34 -73.60 -9.76 -5.20
CA ALA A 34 -74.96 -9.80 -5.75
C ALA A 34 -75.53 -8.38 -5.80
N TRP A 35 -75.30 -7.54 -4.80
CA TRP A 35 -75.70 -6.11 -4.80
C TRP A 35 -74.98 -5.31 -5.87
N GLN A 36 -73.65 -5.50 -6.04
CA GLN A 36 -72.87 -4.79 -7.07
C GLN A 36 -73.23 -5.23 -8.48
N VAL A 37 -73.61 -6.48 -8.71
CA VAL A 37 -74.07 -6.92 -10.02
C VAL A 37 -75.36 -6.23 -10.41
N ARG A 38 -76.27 -5.97 -9.44
CA ARG A 38 -77.53 -5.23 -9.71
C ARG A 38 -77.33 -3.74 -10.00
N ASN A 39 -76.32 -3.10 -9.30
CA ASN A 39 -76.20 -1.64 -9.34
C ASN A 39 -75.13 -1.14 -10.30
N ALA A 40 -74.04 -1.89 -10.58
CA ALA A 40 -72.88 -1.46 -11.32
C ALA A 40 -72.48 -2.38 -12.51
N GLY A 41 -73.21 -3.46 -12.77
CA GLY A 41 -72.95 -4.39 -13.86
C GLY A 41 -71.94 -5.47 -13.62
N LYS A 42 -72.07 -6.65 -14.29
CA LYS A 42 -71.33 -7.89 -14.05
C LYS A 42 -69.81 -7.78 -14.16
N ARG A 43 -69.29 -6.97 -15.12
CA ARG A 43 -67.81 -6.81 -15.28
C ARG A 43 -67.20 -6.05 -14.11
N ARG A 44 -67.83 -4.99 -13.69
CA ARG A 44 -67.33 -4.13 -12.60
C ARG A 44 -67.44 -4.81 -11.25
N ALA A 45 -68.53 -5.56 -11.02
CA ALA A 45 -68.71 -6.39 -9.82
C ALA A 45 -67.66 -7.50 -9.70
N ARG A 46 -67.25 -8.17 -10.80
CA ARG A 46 -66.23 -9.18 -10.82
C ARG A 46 -64.86 -8.60 -10.45
N TRP A 47 -64.53 -7.41 -10.97
CA TRP A 47 -63.25 -6.76 -10.69
C TRP A 47 -63.15 -6.31 -9.22
N ARG A 48 -64.22 -5.75 -8.73
CA ARG A 48 -64.30 -5.31 -7.30
C ARG A 48 -64.25 -6.48 -6.33
N TYR A 49 -64.92 -7.57 -6.66
CA TYR A 49 -64.82 -8.82 -5.88
C TYR A 49 -63.41 -9.34 -5.73
N TRP A 50 -62.61 -9.26 -6.81
CA TRP A 50 -61.18 -9.60 -6.73
C TRP A 50 -60.40 -8.65 -5.80
N LEU A 51 -60.65 -7.37 -5.87
CA LEU A 51 -60.01 -6.39 -4.98
C LEU A 51 -60.38 -6.62 -3.51
N ASP A 52 -61.62 -6.95 -3.25
CA ASP A 52 -62.09 -7.22 -1.89
C ASP A 52 -61.46 -8.52 -1.32
N VAL A 53 -61.34 -9.57 -2.14
CA VAL A 53 -60.63 -10.80 -1.78
C VAL A 53 -59.13 -10.53 -1.51
N LEU A 54 -58.49 -9.72 -2.33
CA LEU A 54 -57.07 -9.30 -2.11
C LEU A 54 -56.97 -8.37 -0.86
N GLY A 55 -57.98 -7.59 -0.56
CA GLY A 55 -58.06 -6.79 0.67
C GLY A 55 -58.06 -7.61 1.96
N PHE A 56 -58.44 -8.87 1.90
CA PHE A 56 -58.34 -9.83 3.03
C PHE A 56 -56.95 -10.43 3.23
N LEU A 57 -55.99 -10.21 2.36
CA LEU A 57 -54.57 -10.60 2.57
C LEU A 57 -53.89 -9.77 3.65
N LYS A 58 -54.57 -9.51 4.76
CA LYS A 58 -54.01 -8.81 5.93
C LYS A 58 -53.54 -9.80 6.98
N PRO A 59 -52.53 -9.44 7.79
CA PRO A 59 -51.95 -10.37 8.79
C PRO A 59 -52.91 -10.98 9.77
N TRP A 60 -54.08 -10.37 10.01
CA TRP A 60 -55.10 -10.83 10.92
C TRP A 60 -56.06 -11.90 10.28
N ALA A 61 -56.14 -11.96 8.97
CA ALA A 61 -57.03 -12.85 8.21
C ALA A 61 -56.35 -14.14 7.76
N ILE A 62 -55.03 -14.18 7.78
CA ILE A 62 -54.21 -15.30 7.27
C ILE A 62 -54.30 -16.46 8.28
N ARG A 63 -54.49 -17.66 7.76
CA ARG A 63 -54.53 -18.94 8.47
C ARG A 63 -53.24 -19.12 9.26
N ARG A 64 -53.29 -19.05 10.59
CA ARG A 64 -52.23 -19.58 11.47
C ARG A 64 -52.54 -21.06 11.68
N PRO A 65 -51.58 -21.97 11.64
CA PRO A 65 -51.79 -23.34 12.08
C PRO A 65 -52.27 -23.30 13.53
N GLU A 66 -53.44 -23.92 13.83
CA GLU A 66 -53.91 -24.14 15.17
C GLU A 66 -52.95 -25.13 15.84
N HIS A 67 -52.06 -24.59 16.70
CA HIS A 67 -51.43 -25.42 17.72
C HIS A 67 -52.50 -25.69 18.78
N GLU A 68 -52.89 -26.94 18.93
CA GLU A 68 -53.62 -27.45 20.10
C GLU A 68 -52.92 -26.91 21.35
N GLU A 69 -53.63 -26.14 22.16
CA GLU A 69 -53.23 -25.73 23.50
C GLU A 69 -53.17 -26.95 24.44
N ASN A 70 -52.13 -27.77 24.29
CA ASN A 70 -51.64 -28.56 25.41
C ASN A 70 -50.87 -27.59 26.32
N ARG A 71 -51.54 -27.10 27.34
CA ARG A 71 -50.94 -26.47 28.51
C ARG A 71 -50.01 -27.44 29.23
N THR A 72 -48.80 -27.63 28.71
CA THR A 72 -47.65 -28.08 29.49
C THR A 72 -46.78 -26.84 29.77
N VAL A 73 -46.78 -26.52 31.05
CA VAL A 73 -45.89 -25.56 31.67
C VAL A 73 -44.44 -25.89 31.25
N PHE A 74 -43.68 -24.82 30.79
CA PHE A 74 -42.31 -24.86 30.27
C PHE A 74 -42.14 -25.29 28.80
N SER A 75 -42.67 -24.51 27.87
CA SER A 75 -42.06 -24.48 26.56
C SER A 75 -40.75 -23.69 26.69
N THR A 76 -39.63 -24.32 26.43
CA THR A 76 -38.38 -23.65 26.11
C THR A 76 -38.66 -22.79 24.86
N THR A 77 -38.99 -21.51 25.06
CA THR A 77 -39.21 -20.57 23.96
C THR A 77 -37.89 -20.45 23.21
N ASN A 78 -37.87 -20.94 21.99
CA ASN A 78 -36.71 -20.81 21.10
C ASN A 78 -36.36 -19.33 21.03
N PHE A 79 -35.26 -18.90 21.66
CA PHE A 79 -34.81 -17.50 21.73
C PHE A 79 -34.48 -16.92 20.34
N LEU A 80 -34.44 -17.77 19.31
CA LEU A 80 -34.27 -17.42 17.88
C LEU A 80 -35.63 -17.40 17.11
N SER A 81 -36.79 -17.42 17.80
CA SER A 81 -38.06 -17.34 17.08
C SER A 81 -38.20 -16.02 16.32
N PRO A 82 -38.81 -15.98 15.11
CA PRO A 82 -38.97 -14.77 14.32
C PRO A 82 -39.66 -13.62 15.07
N ALA A 83 -40.58 -13.94 15.98
CA ALA A 83 -41.25 -12.96 16.82
C ALA A 83 -40.31 -12.30 17.84
N MET A 84 -39.40 -13.09 18.44
CA MET A 84 -38.39 -12.57 19.37
C MET A 84 -37.33 -11.74 18.64
N LEU A 85 -36.84 -12.18 17.48
CA LEU A 85 -35.90 -11.42 16.67
C LEU A 85 -36.48 -10.07 16.23
N ARG A 86 -37.75 -10.02 15.80
CA ARG A 86 -38.45 -8.77 15.48
C ARG A 86 -38.55 -7.84 16.68
N ASN A 87 -38.80 -8.39 17.89
CA ASN A 87 -38.84 -7.61 19.12
C ASN A 87 -37.45 -7.07 19.48
N TYR A 88 -36.39 -7.87 19.37
CA TYR A 88 -35.01 -7.44 19.59
C TYR A 88 -34.64 -6.31 18.64
N PHE A 89 -34.95 -6.43 17.35
CA PHE A 89 -34.71 -5.40 16.36
C PHE A 89 -35.43 -4.09 16.67
N ARG A 90 -36.74 -4.18 17.03
CA ARG A 90 -37.55 -2.99 17.36
C ARG A 90 -37.00 -2.28 18.61
N THR A 91 -36.58 -3.06 19.59
CA THR A 91 -35.99 -2.52 20.83
C THR A 91 -34.63 -1.89 20.54
N ALA A 92 -33.78 -2.53 19.74
CA ALA A 92 -32.49 -2.02 19.32
C ALA A 92 -32.65 -0.68 18.58
N TRP A 93 -33.55 -0.61 17.60
CA TRP A 93 -33.83 0.61 16.83
C TRP A 93 -34.28 1.79 17.71
N ARG A 94 -35.24 1.50 18.63
CA ARG A 94 -35.70 2.52 19.58
C ARG A 94 -34.59 3.02 20.50
N ASN A 95 -33.71 2.13 20.94
CA ASN A 95 -32.58 2.47 21.79
C ASN A 95 -31.57 3.35 21.06
N LEU A 96 -31.29 3.08 19.78
CA LEU A 96 -30.41 3.90 18.94
C LEU A 96 -30.95 5.34 18.82
N LEU A 97 -32.24 5.49 18.51
CA LEU A 97 -32.87 6.81 18.35
C LEU A 97 -33.04 7.58 19.67
N LYS A 98 -33.31 6.88 20.78
CA LYS A 98 -33.46 7.51 22.11
C LYS A 98 -32.17 8.10 22.64
N ASN A 99 -31.03 7.45 22.31
CA ASN A 99 -29.70 7.81 22.84
C ASN A 99 -28.76 8.30 21.74
N ARG A 100 -29.20 9.31 20.99
CA ARG A 100 -28.55 9.85 19.79
C ARG A 100 -27.07 10.14 19.97
N PHE A 101 -26.68 10.79 21.06
CA PHE A 101 -25.31 11.18 21.33
C PHE A 101 -24.36 9.98 21.50
N TYR A 102 -24.76 9.00 22.30
CA TYR A 102 -24.04 7.75 22.49
C TYR A 102 -23.90 6.97 21.18
N SER A 103 -25.02 6.82 20.46
CA SER A 103 -25.04 6.10 19.17
C SER A 103 -24.14 6.78 18.15
N LEU A 104 -24.13 8.12 18.11
CA LEU A 104 -23.30 8.90 17.20
C LEU A 104 -21.80 8.67 17.47
N ILE A 105 -21.34 8.77 18.73
CA ILE A 105 -19.93 8.58 19.06
C ILE A 105 -19.46 7.16 18.71
N ASN A 106 -20.25 6.14 19.08
CA ASN A 106 -19.91 4.75 18.76
C ASN A 106 -19.90 4.51 17.25
N MET A 107 -20.91 5.01 16.57
CA MET A 107 -21.05 4.87 15.13
C MET A 107 -19.90 5.56 14.39
N SER A 108 -19.56 6.80 14.78
CA SER A 108 -18.43 7.53 14.19
C SER A 108 -17.09 6.82 14.42
N GLY A 109 -16.83 6.36 15.64
CA GLY A 109 -15.59 5.64 15.97
C GLY A 109 -15.44 4.33 15.19
N LEU A 110 -16.51 3.54 15.08
CA LEU A 110 -16.54 2.30 14.29
C LEU A 110 -16.44 2.60 12.78
N THR A 111 -17.18 3.58 12.27
CA THR A 111 -17.17 3.97 10.85
C THR A 111 -15.77 4.36 10.42
N ILE A 112 -15.12 5.26 11.15
CA ILE A 112 -13.77 5.73 10.83
C ILE A 112 -12.76 4.58 10.96
N GLY A 113 -12.83 3.81 12.07
CA GLY A 113 -11.92 2.69 12.30
C GLY A 113 -12.04 1.59 11.26
N LEU A 114 -13.28 1.20 10.88
CA LEU A 114 -13.52 0.22 9.82
C LEU A 114 -13.08 0.74 8.45
N ALA A 115 -13.46 1.97 8.08
CA ALA A 115 -13.11 2.54 6.77
C ALA A 115 -11.59 2.58 6.56
N VAL A 116 -10.85 3.11 7.53
CA VAL A 116 -9.39 3.24 7.46
C VAL A 116 -8.71 1.89 7.61
N GLY A 117 -9.16 1.05 8.54
CA GLY A 117 -8.62 -0.30 8.72
C GLY A 117 -8.77 -1.15 7.45
N ILE A 118 -9.91 -1.09 6.78
CA ILE A 118 -10.15 -1.80 5.51
C ILE A 118 -9.25 -1.23 4.40
N LEU A 119 -9.12 0.09 4.26
CA LEU A 119 -8.23 0.71 3.26
C LEU A 119 -6.78 0.24 3.42
N ILE A 120 -6.27 0.21 4.64
CA ILE A 120 -4.91 -0.28 4.91
C ILE A 120 -4.79 -1.77 4.61
N LEU A 121 -5.78 -2.57 4.97
CA LEU A 121 -5.77 -4.01 4.70
C LEU A 121 -5.89 -4.31 3.20
N LEU A 122 -6.61 -3.49 2.43
CA LEU A 122 -6.65 -3.60 0.96
C LEU A 122 -5.28 -3.30 0.36
N TRP A 123 -4.55 -2.29 0.86
CA TRP A 123 -3.18 -2.02 0.46
C TRP A 123 -2.25 -3.20 0.81
N VAL A 124 -2.35 -3.74 2.01
CA VAL A 124 -1.60 -4.94 2.44
C VAL A 124 -1.90 -6.13 1.52
N GLN A 125 -3.17 -6.35 1.17
CA GLN A 125 -3.58 -7.42 0.27
C GLN A 125 -3.01 -7.22 -1.14
N ASP A 126 -3.01 -5.99 -1.64
CA ASP A 126 -2.42 -5.65 -2.94
C ASP A 126 -0.93 -5.98 -2.96
N GLU A 127 -0.15 -5.52 -1.97
CA GLU A 127 1.27 -5.83 -1.82
C GLU A 127 1.57 -7.34 -1.73
N LEU A 128 0.73 -8.10 -1.03
CA LEU A 128 0.86 -9.55 -0.91
C LEU A 128 0.40 -10.31 -2.17
N SER A 129 -0.29 -9.64 -3.08
CA SER A 129 -0.86 -10.25 -4.29
C SER A 129 0.06 -10.20 -5.51
N PHE A 130 1.22 -9.54 -5.41
CA PHE A 130 2.16 -9.39 -6.51
C PHE A 130 2.50 -10.73 -7.14
N ASP A 131 2.40 -10.79 -8.47
CA ASP A 131 2.69 -11.94 -9.33
C ASP A 131 1.93 -13.24 -9.00
N ARG A 132 0.98 -13.22 -8.06
CA ARG A 132 0.19 -14.40 -7.66
C ARG A 132 -1.01 -14.67 -8.58
N PHE A 133 -1.21 -13.85 -9.60
CA PHE A 133 -2.25 -14.06 -10.62
C PHE A 133 -1.83 -15.08 -11.68
N HIS A 134 -0.55 -15.37 -11.81
CA HIS A 134 -0.05 -16.41 -12.70
C HIS A 134 -0.40 -17.81 -12.20
N GLN A 135 -0.95 -18.66 -13.07
CA GLN A 135 -1.39 -20.02 -12.72
C GLN A 135 -0.23 -20.89 -12.22
N GLN A 136 0.97 -20.69 -12.79
CA GLN A 136 2.18 -21.41 -12.44
C GLN A 136 3.16 -20.58 -11.60
N ALA A 137 2.69 -19.54 -10.90
CA ALA A 137 3.54 -18.63 -10.10
C ALA A 137 4.51 -19.36 -9.15
N SER A 138 4.06 -20.46 -8.53
CA SER A 138 4.89 -21.27 -7.62
C SER A 138 5.98 -22.10 -8.30
N GLN A 139 5.94 -22.23 -9.63
CA GLN A 139 6.93 -22.97 -10.42
C GLN A 139 7.85 -22.05 -11.22
N ILE A 140 7.54 -20.75 -11.27
CA ILE A 140 8.36 -19.74 -11.94
C ILE A 140 9.37 -19.20 -10.93
N TYR A 141 10.65 -19.24 -11.31
CA TYR A 141 11.74 -18.73 -10.48
C TYR A 141 12.58 -17.74 -11.29
N LYS A 142 12.92 -16.62 -10.67
CA LYS A 142 13.90 -15.68 -11.21
C LYS A 142 15.29 -16.14 -10.84
N LEU A 143 16.19 -16.17 -11.81
CA LEU A 143 17.59 -16.44 -11.59
C LEU A 143 18.31 -15.14 -11.22
N GLU A 144 18.92 -15.12 -10.07
CA GLU A 144 19.79 -14.06 -9.59
C GLU A 144 21.15 -14.67 -9.21
N ASN A 145 22.10 -13.84 -8.82
CA ASN A 145 23.40 -14.37 -8.43
C ASN A 145 24.05 -13.56 -7.33
N TRP A 146 24.77 -14.24 -6.45
CA TRP A 146 25.78 -13.66 -5.60
C TRP A 146 27.03 -13.43 -6.44
N ALA A 147 27.55 -12.22 -6.42
CA ALA A 147 28.81 -11.86 -7.05
C ALA A 147 29.74 -11.21 -6.03
N GLY A 148 31.03 -11.48 -6.14
CA GLY A 148 32.08 -10.94 -5.28
C GLY A 148 32.33 -11.75 -4.02
N THR A 149 33.40 -11.35 -3.29
CA THR A 149 33.93 -12.05 -2.11
C THR A 149 33.93 -11.16 -0.87
N GLY A 150 33.81 -11.73 0.31
CA GLY A 150 33.94 -11.04 1.57
C GLY A 150 32.94 -9.86 1.70
N SER A 151 33.43 -8.68 2.03
CA SER A 151 32.61 -7.46 2.17
C SER A 151 32.14 -6.85 0.84
N SER A 152 32.62 -7.36 -0.29
CA SER A 152 32.18 -6.96 -1.65
C SER A 152 31.05 -7.83 -2.17
N ARG A 153 30.66 -8.88 -1.47
CA ARG A 153 29.62 -9.81 -1.90
C ARG A 153 28.26 -9.10 -1.93
N GLN A 154 27.60 -9.18 -3.09
CA GLN A 154 26.28 -8.55 -3.30
C GLN A 154 25.44 -9.39 -4.26
N ILE A 155 24.11 -9.20 -4.21
CA ILE A 155 23.17 -9.84 -5.12
C ILE A 155 23.08 -9.01 -6.39
N TRP A 156 23.29 -9.67 -7.54
CA TRP A 156 22.97 -9.14 -8.85
C TRP A 156 21.67 -9.75 -9.36
N THR A 157 20.75 -8.90 -9.70
CA THR A 157 19.41 -9.28 -10.16
C THR A 157 19.38 -9.66 -11.65
N SER A 158 20.46 -9.38 -12.38
CA SER A 158 20.63 -9.70 -13.80
C SER A 158 21.63 -10.83 -13.97
N THR A 159 21.49 -11.57 -15.06
CA THR A 159 22.30 -12.74 -15.40
C THR A 159 22.86 -12.62 -16.82
N VAL A 160 23.68 -13.59 -17.23
CA VAL A 160 24.25 -13.69 -18.59
C VAL A 160 23.26 -14.38 -19.55
N ALA A 161 23.27 -14.00 -20.84
CA ALA A 161 22.34 -14.57 -21.83
C ALA A 161 22.45 -16.09 -22.01
N PRO A 162 23.64 -16.72 -22.05
CA PRO A 162 23.80 -18.16 -22.36
C PRO A 162 23.19 -19.07 -21.29
N ILE A 163 23.14 -18.64 -20.02
CA ILE A 163 22.73 -19.51 -18.91
C ILE A 163 21.28 -19.97 -19.01
N ALA A 164 20.41 -19.15 -19.61
CA ALA A 164 19.00 -19.50 -19.82
C ALA A 164 18.86 -20.68 -20.80
N GLU A 165 19.56 -20.57 -21.92
CA GLU A 165 19.52 -21.57 -23.00
C GLU A 165 20.19 -22.87 -22.59
N MET A 166 21.45 -22.80 -22.07
CA MET A 166 22.19 -23.97 -21.61
C MET A 166 21.51 -24.66 -20.43
N GLY A 167 20.93 -23.87 -19.50
CA GLY A 167 20.15 -24.40 -18.39
C GLY A 167 18.98 -25.25 -18.87
N LYS A 168 18.19 -24.73 -19.83
CA LYS A 168 17.07 -25.48 -20.44
C LYS A 168 17.52 -26.73 -21.20
N GLN A 169 18.64 -26.64 -21.91
CA GLN A 169 19.12 -27.78 -22.73
C GLN A 169 19.75 -28.92 -21.89
N GLU A 170 20.50 -28.56 -20.82
CA GLU A 170 21.27 -29.54 -20.04
C GLU A 170 20.54 -30.04 -18.78
N LEU A 171 19.55 -29.29 -18.29
CA LEU A 171 18.89 -29.57 -17.00
C LEU A 171 17.40 -29.89 -17.18
N PRO A 172 16.99 -31.17 -17.11
CA PRO A 172 15.62 -31.59 -17.34
C PRO A 172 14.62 -31.06 -16.29
N ASP A 173 15.12 -30.57 -15.17
CA ASP A 173 14.33 -29.88 -14.12
C ASP A 173 13.77 -28.54 -14.62
N ILE A 174 14.37 -27.95 -15.67
CA ILE A 174 13.92 -26.70 -16.30
C ILE A 174 13.04 -27.04 -17.49
N ARG A 175 11.75 -26.72 -17.35
CA ARG A 175 10.76 -26.95 -18.41
C ARG A 175 10.85 -25.89 -19.49
N GLU A 176 11.00 -24.62 -19.10
CA GLU A 176 11.09 -23.48 -20.01
C GLU A 176 11.96 -22.37 -19.40
N ALA A 177 12.52 -21.52 -20.26
CA ALA A 177 13.32 -20.36 -19.89
C ALA A 177 12.82 -19.10 -20.61
N VAL A 178 12.86 -17.97 -19.92
CA VAL A 178 12.49 -16.66 -20.46
C VAL A 178 13.55 -15.65 -20.05
N ARG A 179 14.05 -14.89 -21.01
CA ARG A 179 14.91 -13.72 -20.75
C ARG A 179 14.15 -12.44 -21.07
N THR A 180 14.37 -11.42 -20.25
CA THR A 180 13.90 -10.06 -20.52
C THR A 180 15.02 -9.06 -20.31
N SER A 181 14.95 -7.91 -21.00
CA SER A 181 15.89 -6.81 -20.81
C SER A 181 15.19 -5.46 -21.03
N TYR A 182 15.46 -4.49 -20.17
CA TYR A 182 15.00 -3.11 -20.24
C TYR A 182 16.19 -2.20 -20.53
N ASN A 183 16.67 -2.15 -21.75
CA ASN A 183 17.89 -1.40 -22.06
C ASN A 183 17.69 -0.02 -22.67
N GLY A 184 16.43 0.40 -22.87
CA GLY A 184 16.10 1.74 -23.38
C GLY A 184 16.59 2.04 -24.80
N MET A 185 16.90 1.00 -25.60
CA MET A 185 17.44 1.13 -26.95
C MET A 185 16.48 1.87 -27.90
N TYR A 186 15.19 1.63 -27.76
CA TYR A 186 14.12 2.31 -28.51
C TYR A 186 13.16 2.94 -27.52
N ASN A 187 13.04 4.24 -27.54
CA ASN A 187 12.17 4.98 -26.62
C ASN A 187 11.12 5.83 -27.31
N LEU A 188 11.36 6.23 -28.59
CA LEU A 188 10.40 7.02 -29.33
C LEU A 188 9.80 6.19 -30.45
N PHE A 189 8.47 6.19 -30.54
CA PHE A 189 7.73 5.54 -31.63
C PHE A 189 6.79 6.55 -32.29
N LYS A 190 6.76 6.49 -33.63
CA LYS A 190 5.98 7.38 -34.48
C LYS A 190 4.91 6.62 -35.24
N TYR A 191 3.72 7.18 -35.30
CA TYR A 191 2.64 6.73 -36.17
C TYR A 191 1.84 7.92 -36.70
N LYS A 192 1.85 8.14 -38.01
CA LYS A 192 1.27 9.34 -38.61
C LYS A 192 1.81 10.61 -37.93
N ASP A 193 0.93 11.43 -37.37
CA ASP A 193 1.28 12.70 -36.68
C ASP A 193 1.65 12.50 -35.20
N LYS A 194 1.53 11.26 -34.67
CA LYS A 194 1.84 10.98 -33.29
C LYS A 194 3.30 10.56 -33.13
N SER A 195 4.00 11.21 -32.19
CA SER A 195 5.36 10.89 -31.78
C SER A 195 5.37 10.79 -30.26
N ILE A 196 5.51 9.56 -29.71
CA ILE A 196 5.34 9.30 -28.28
C ILE A 196 6.62 8.64 -27.74
N VAL A 197 7.10 9.15 -26.61
CA VAL A 197 8.20 8.54 -25.87
C VAL A 197 7.61 7.49 -24.93
N GLU A 198 8.07 6.25 -25.08
CA GLU A 198 7.65 5.09 -24.29
C GLU A 198 8.77 4.71 -23.32
N GLU A 199 8.48 4.79 -22.03
CA GLU A 199 9.47 4.49 -20.97
C GLU A 199 9.58 2.99 -20.66
N ASN A 200 8.50 2.25 -20.87
CA ASN A 200 8.39 0.83 -20.53
C ASN A 200 8.53 -0.06 -21.78
N THR A 201 9.68 0.03 -22.44
CA THR A 201 10.01 -0.84 -23.58
C THR A 201 10.84 -2.03 -23.09
N MET A 202 10.40 -3.26 -23.39
CA MET A 202 11.03 -4.50 -22.94
C MET A 202 11.41 -5.38 -24.12
N PHE A 203 12.64 -5.88 -24.14
CA PHE A 203 13.04 -7.00 -25.02
C PHE A 203 12.79 -8.32 -24.31
N THR A 204 12.23 -9.31 -25.02
CA THR A 204 11.91 -10.60 -24.42
C THR A 204 11.98 -11.77 -25.42
N ASP A 205 12.19 -12.95 -24.86
CA ASP A 205 12.03 -14.21 -25.62
C ASP A 205 10.52 -14.45 -25.92
N PRO A 206 10.17 -15.10 -27.05
CA PRO A 206 8.80 -15.48 -27.38
C PRO A 206 8.12 -16.36 -26.31
N THR A 207 8.91 -17.09 -25.54
CA THR A 207 8.47 -17.98 -24.46
C THR A 207 7.82 -17.24 -23.29
N LEU A 208 7.95 -15.90 -23.21
CA LEU A 208 7.26 -15.07 -22.22
C LEU A 208 5.76 -15.40 -22.18
N PHE A 209 5.10 -15.44 -23.32
CA PHE A 209 3.64 -15.62 -23.44
C PHE A 209 3.17 -17.05 -23.15
N SER A 210 4.08 -18.02 -23.06
CA SER A 210 3.77 -19.41 -22.66
C SER A 210 4.06 -19.70 -21.19
N VAL A 211 4.96 -18.92 -20.56
CA VAL A 211 5.36 -19.08 -19.17
C VAL A 211 4.55 -18.18 -18.23
N PHE A 212 4.30 -16.96 -18.68
CA PHE A 212 3.54 -15.96 -17.92
C PHE A 212 2.13 -15.80 -18.47
N ASP A 213 1.15 -15.59 -17.60
CA ASP A 213 -0.24 -15.39 -17.99
C ASP A 213 -0.49 -13.95 -18.46
N PHE A 214 0.17 -13.55 -19.55
CA PHE A 214 -0.10 -12.32 -20.30
C PHE A 214 -0.84 -12.67 -21.60
N PRO A 215 -2.18 -12.71 -21.59
CA PRO A 215 -2.95 -13.23 -22.71
C PRO A 215 -2.88 -12.31 -23.92
N LEU A 216 -2.48 -12.85 -25.08
CA LEU A 216 -2.68 -12.19 -26.36
C LEU A 216 -4.19 -12.11 -26.67
N ILE A 217 -4.71 -10.89 -26.86
CA ILE A 217 -6.10 -10.63 -27.27
C ILE A 217 -6.24 -10.50 -28.77
N ALA A 218 -5.14 -10.21 -29.47
CA ALA A 218 -5.07 -10.23 -30.94
C ALA A 218 -3.64 -10.64 -31.38
N GLY A 219 -3.52 -11.29 -32.54
CA GLY A 219 -2.27 -11.80 -33.06
C GLY A 219 -2.13 -13.33 -32.93
N ASN A 220 -0.94 -13.86 -33.23
CA ASN A 220 -0.67 -15.29 -33.19
C ASN A 220 0.15 -15.65 -31.93
N SER A 221 -0.46 -16.34 -30.98
CA SER A 221 0.19 -16.76 -29.74
C SER A 221 1.32 -17.78 -29.93
N ALA A 222 1.28 -18.57 -31.03
CA ALA A 222 2.36 -19.53 -31.35
C ALA A 222 3.61 -18.85 -31.92
N SER A 223 3.46 -17.65 -32.51
CA SER A 223 4.56 -16.87 -33.07
C SER A 223 4.29 -15.36 -32.79
N PRO A 224 4.46 -14.91 -31.55
CA PRO A 224 4.20 -13.52 -31.19
C PRO A 224 5.18 -12.55 -31.88
N PHE A 225 6.39 -12.99 -32.17
CA PHE A 225 7.41 -12.28 -32.93
C PHE A 225 7.80 -13.10 -34.17
N PRO A 226 7.11 -12.90 -35.32
CA PRO A 226 7.47 -13.59 -36.56
C PRO A 226 8.87 -13.25 -37.08
N ASP A 227 9.37 -12.05 -36.80
CA ASP A 227 10.69 -11.54 -37.17
C ASP A 227 11.21 -10.51 -36.18
N ASP A 228 12.45 -10.06 -36.36
CA ASP A 228 13.10 -9.05 -35.50
C ASP A 228 12.48 -7.64 -35.61
N HIS A 229 11.63 -7.41 -36.59
CA HIS A 229 10.92 -6.14 -36.77
C HIS A 229 9.45 -6.22 -36.31
N SER A 230 9.12 -7.24 -35.58
CA SER A 230 7.80 -7.43 -34.97
C SER A 230 7.72 -6.83 -33.59
N ILE A 231 6.56 -6.23 -33.23
CA ILE A 231 6.32 -5.74 -31.88
C ILE A 231 4.97 -6.19 -31.35
N VAL A 232 4.91 -6.40 -30.04
CA VAL A 232 3.69 -6.66 -29.29
C VAL A 232 3.42 -5.46 -28.38
N LEU A 233 2.16 -4.98 -28.40
CA LEU A 233 1.72 -3.80 -27.62
C LEU A 233 0.71 -4.23 -26.55
N THR A 234 0.60 -3.42 -25.51
CA THR A 234 -0.55 -3.51 -24.60
C THR A 234 -1.80 -2.89 -25.25
N GLU A 235 -2.99 -3.27 -24.74
CA GLU A 235 -4.28 -2.75 -25.22
C GLU A 235 -4.34 -1.22 -25.14
N THR A 236 -3.93 -0.65 -24.02
CA THR A 236 -3.90 0.81 -23.81
C THR A 236 -2.93 1.49 -24.76
N THR A 237 -1.74 0.93 -24.97
CA THR A 237 -0.75 1.47 -25.92
C THR A 237 -1.25 1.39 -27.35
N ALA A 238 -1.85 0.27 -27.75
CA ALA A 238 -2.46 0.15 -29.08
C ALA A 238 -3.55 1.21 -29.31
N LYS A 239 -4.43 1.44 -28.34
CA LYS A 239 -5.45 2.50 -28.41
C LYS A 239 -4.83 3.90 -28.49
N ARG A 240 -3.74 4.17 -27.79
CA ARG A 240 -3.03 5.47 -27.79
C ARG A 240 -2.53 5.83 -29.19
N TYR A 241 -1.97 4.86 -29.91
CA TYR A 241 -1.47 5.06 -31.28
C TYR A 241 -2.57 5.03 -32.33
N PHE A 242 -3.42 4.04 -32.32
CA PHE A 242 -4.31 3.69 -33.42
C PHE A 242 -5.78 4.09 -33.20
N GLY A 243 -6.15 4.48 -31.95
CA GLY A 243 -7.55 4.72 -31.60
C GLY A 243 -8.38 3.45 -31.75
N ASP A 244 -9.43 3.50 -32.57
CA ASP A 244 -10.32 2.38 -32.83
C ASP A 244 -9.91 1.57 -34.10
N GLU A 245 -8.81 1.96 -34.78
CA GLU A 245 -8.31 1.21 -35.94
C GLU A 245 -7.72 -0.14 -35.49
N ASN A 246 -7.87 -1.19 -36.29
CA ASN A 246 -7.21 -2.47 -36.03
C ASN A 246 -5.68 -2.29 -36.05
N PRO A 247 -4.97 -2.51 -34.94
CA PRO A 247 -3.54 -2.29 -34.85
C PRO A 247 -2.69 -3.36 -35.54
N ILE A 248 -3.21 -4.60 -35.71
CA ILE A 248 -2.44 -5.71 -36.26
C ILE A 248 -2.01 -5.41 -37.70
N GLY A 249 -0.72 -5.57 -37.97
CA GLY A 249 -0.09 -5.29 -39.27
C GLY A 249 0.26 -3.82 -39.53
N LYS A 250 -0.15 -2.89 -38.67
CA LYS A 250 0.30 -1.48 -38.72
C LYS A 250 1.77 -1.37 -38.36
N VAL A 251 2.42 -0.29 -38.81
CA VAL A 251 3.84 -0.08 -38.63
C VAL A 251 4.06 1.14 -37.73
N LEU A 252 4.84 0.96 -36.68
CA LEU A 252 5.42 2.04 -35.88
C LEU A 252 6.88 2.25 -36.32
N VAL A 253 7.32 3.49 -36.38
CA VAL A 253 8.70 3.84 -36.72
C VAL A 253 9.39 4.35 -35.47
N SER A 254 10.52 3.71 -35.12
CA SER A 254 11.31 4.13 -33.94
C SER A 254 12.17 5.38 -34.24
N ASP A 255 12.80 5.89 -33.20
CA ASP A 255 13.75 6.99 -33.23
C ASP A 255 14.97 6.75 -34.15
N GLU A 256 15.35 5.49 -34.37
CA GLU A 256 16.41 5.13 -35.30
C GLU A 256 15.92 4.84 -36.72
N ASN A 257 14.72 5.29 -37.08
CA ASN A 257 14.06 5.00 -38.34
C ASN A 257 13.85 3.50 -38.63
N THR A 258 13.88 2.67 -37.58
CA THR A 258 13.56 1.25 -37.71
C THR A 258 12.03 1.08 -37.72
N ALA A 259 11.53 0.46 -38.75
CA ALA A 259 10.10 0.16 -38.88
C ALA A 259 9.75 -1.14 -38.16
N PHE A 260 8.76 -1.09 -37.27
CA PHE A 260 8.26 -2.23 -36.53
C PHE A 260 6.80 -2.52 -36.85
N LYS A 261 6.50 -3.74 -37.23
CA LYS A 261 5.13 -4.18 -37.52
C LYS A 261 4.46 -4.73 -36.26
N VAL A 262 3.28 -4.25 -35.94
CA VAL A 262 2.49 -4.78 -34.84
C VAL A 262 2.03 -6.21 -35.16
N SER A 263 2.55 -7.18 -34.43
CA SER A 263 2.28 -8.61 -34.58
C SER A 263 1.29 -9.16 -33.56
N GLY A 264 1.15 -8.50 -32.42
CA GLY A 264 0.26 -8.94 -31.35
C GLY A 264 -0.17 -7.80 -30.42
N ILE A 265 -1.29 -8.02 -29.77
CA ILE A 265 -1.79 -7.16 -28.69
C ILE A 265 -2.03 -8.03 -27.46
N ILE A 266 -1.51 -7.63 -26.32
CA ILE A 266 -1.82 -8.25 -25.03
C ILE A 266 -2.76 -7.35 -24.22
N ARG A 267 -3.46 -7.94 -23.26
CA ARG A 267 -4.12 -7.16 -22.21
C ARG A 267 -3.06 -6.39 -21.40
N ASP A 268 -3.43 -5.23 -20.91
CA ASP A 268 -2.53 -4.47 -20.03
C ASP A 268 -2.05 -5.35 -18.87
N MET A 269 -0.76 -5.26 -18.56
CA MET A 269 -0.20 -6.00 -17.43
C MET A 269 -0.81 -5.51 -16.12
N PRO A 270 -1.21 -6.41 -15.21
CA PRO A 270 -1.76 -5.99 -13.93
C PRO A 270 -0.75 -5.13 -13.14
N GLU A 271 -1.24 -4.11 -12.42
CA GLU A 271 -0.39 -3.23 -11.62
C GLU A 271 0.38 -3.97 -10.51
N ASN A 272 -0.16 -5.11 -10.04
CA ASN A 272 0.50 -6.01 -9.09
C ASN A 272 1.38 -7.06 -9.79
N SER A 273 1.99 -6.71 -10.91
CA SER A 273 3.05 -7.49 -11.55
C SER A 273 4.41 -6.82 -11.37
N SER A 274 5.42 -7.61 -11.02
CA SER A 274 6.83 -7.18 -10.99
C SER A 274 7.38 -6.85 -12.39
N MET A 275 6.70 -7.32 -13.43
CA MET A 275 7.03 -7.10 -14.82
C MET A 275 6.02 -6.12 -15.42
N GLN A 276 6.52 -5.01 -15.98
CA GLN A 276 5.69 -3.99 -16.63
C GLN A 276 6.30 -3.65 -17.99
N ALA A 277 5.51 -3.69 -19.04
CA ALA A 277 5.91 -3.26 -20.37
C ALA A 277 4.71 -2.73 -21.16
N ASP A 278 4.91 -1.61 -21.85
CA ASP A 278 3.94 -1.04 -22.79
C ASP A 278 4.17 -1.54 -24.20
N ILE A 279 5.45 -1.76 -24.56
CA ILE A 279 5.92 -2.26 -25.84
C ILE A 279 6.91 -3.41 -25.59
N MET A 280 6.71 -4.52 -26.26
CA MET A 280 7.60 -5.68 -26.24
C MET A 280 8.24 -5.92 -27.59
N LEU A 281 9.54 -6.11 -27.59
CA LEU A 281 10.39 -6.37 -28.75
C LEU A 281 11.06 -7.73 -28.65
N PRO A 282 11.36 -8.41 -29.76
CA PRO A 282 12.07 -9.67 -29.72
C PRO A 282 13.52 -9.49 -29.22
N LEU A 283 13.93 -10.35 -28.30
CA LEU A 283 15.28 -10.31 -27.74
C LEU A 283 16.37 -10.58 -28.79
N SER A 284 16.05 -11.32 -29.85
CA SER A 284 16.93 -11.55 -30.99
C SER A 284 17.41 -10.26 -31.67
N LEU A 285 16.56 -9.23 -31.75
CA LEU A 285 16.92 -7.92 -32.26
C LEU A 285 18.03 -7.28 -31.39
N MET A 286 17.90 -7.37 -30.08
CA MET A 286 18.93 -6.87 -29.17
C MET A 286 20.25 -7.62 -29.33
N PHE A 287 20.22 -8.93 -29.49
CA PHE A 287 21.42 -9.73 -29.74
C PHE A 287 22.09 -9.35 -31.07
N THR A 288 21.32 -9.26 -32.14
CA THR A 288 21.82 -8.86 -33.45
C THR A 288 22.60 -7.56 -33.37
N ARG A 289 22.06 -6.54 -32.67
CA ARG A 289 22.69 -5.24 -32.50
C ARG A 289 23.90 -5.26 -31.57
N THR A 290 23.79 -5.95 -30.44
CA THR A 290 24.88 -6.03 -29.44
C THR A 290 26.13 -6.69 -30.03
N TYR A 291 25.94 -7.69 -30.89
CA TYR A 291 27.03 -8.49 -31.45
C TYR A 291 27.34 -8.17 -32.92
N GLN A 292 26.77 -7.12 -33.51
CA GLN A 292 27.12 -6.66 -34.88
C GLN A 292 28.52 -6.12 -35.01
N ALA A 293 29.08 -5.47 -33.95
CA ALA A 293 30.42 -4.94 -33.96
C ALA A 293 31.45 -6.07 -33.67
N ASN A 294 32.69 -5.84 -34.03
CA ASN A 294 33.80 -6.81 -33.82
C ASN A 294 33.99 -7.15 -32.34
N THR A 295 33.27 -8.17 -31.88
CA THR A 295 33.16 -8.61 -30.48
C THR A 295 34.17 -9.70 -30.11
N GLY A 296 35.14 -9.96 -30.97
CA GLY A 296 36.15 -11.02 -30.75
C GLY A 296 35.55 -12.44 -30.75
N GLY A 297 34.49 -12.67 -31.53
CA GLY A 297 33.82 -13.97 -31.63
C GLY A 297 32.77 -14.26 -30.54
N LYS A 298 32.49 -13.29 -29.69
CA LYS A 298 31.43 -13.38 -28.71
C LYS A 298 30.05 -13.22 -29.35
N ASN A 299 29.08 -13.96 -28.85
CA ASN A 299 27.69 -13.90 -29.25
C ASN A 299 26.77 -14.26 -28.06
N GLN A 300 25.46 -14.24 -28.27
CA GLN A 300 24.46 -14.52 -27.23
C GLN A 300 24.56 -15.94 -26.61
N HIS A 301 25.26 -16.86 -27.24
CA HIS A 301 25.38 -18.25 -26.78
C HIS A 301 26.67 -18.51 -25.99
N ASN A 302 27.67 -17.61 -26.07
CA ASN A 302 28.98 -17.80 -25.45
C ASN A 302 29.49 -16.61 -24.61
N ASP A 303 28.76 -15.50 -24.55
CA ASP A 303 29.19 -14.35 -23.76
C ASP A 303 28.73 -14.41 -22.31
N PHE A 304 29.56 -14.95 -21.44
CA PHE A 304 29.39 -15.03 -20.00
C PHE A 304 29.86 -13.76 -19.25
N SER A 305 30.15 -12.66 -19.95
CA SER A 305 30.64 -11.43 -19.34
C SER A 305 29.57 -10.31 -19.17
N GLN A 306 28.42 -10.42 -19.89
CA GLN A 306 27.38 -9.39 -19.92
C GLN A 306 26.18 -9.79 -19.05
N PHE A 307 26.09 -9.23 -17.85
CA PHE A 307 25.00 -9.47 -16.91
C PHE A 307 23.86 -8.43 -17.13
N ASN A 308 23.17 -8.52 -18.29
CA ASN A 308 22.19 -7.54 -18.73
C ASN A 308 20.77 -8.10 -18.88
N TYR A 309 20.54 -9.35 -18.44
CA TYR A 309 19.27 -10.05 -18.69
C TYR A 309 18.63 -10.51 -17.39
N ASN A 310 17.32 -10.25 -17.24
CA ASN A 310 16.55 -10.95 -16.23
C ASN A 310 16.15 -12.31 -16.79
N THR A 311 16.57 -13.37 -16.12
CA THR A 311 16.26 -14.76 -16.54
C THR A 311 15.25 -15.37 -15.60
N TYR A 312 14.21 -15.97 -16.16
CA TYR A 312 13.19 -16.72 -15.45
C TYR A 312 13.15 -18.16 -15.93
N PHE A 313 13.02 -19.10 -15.00
CA PHE A 313 12.84 -20.51 -15.29
C PHE A 313 11.47 -20.98 -14.83
N LEU A 314 10.78 -21.70 -15.69
CA LEU A 314 9.65 -22.53 -15.32
C LEU A 314 10.18 -23.91 -14.95
N LEU A 315 10.10 -24.29 -13.69
CA LEU A 315 10.62 -25.54 -13.17
C LEU A 315 9.57 -26.66 -13.19
N GLN A 316 10.04 -27.90 -13.20
CA GLN A 316 9.19 -29.07 -12.94
C GLN A 316 8.67 -29.04 -11.48
N PRO A 317 7.48 -29.56 -11.18
CA PRO A 317 6.85 -29.46 -9.84
C PRO A 317 7.71 -29.98 -8.68
N ASN A 318 8.61 -30.93 -8.95
CA ASN A 318 9.43 -31.58 -7.91
C ASN A 318 10.93 -31.23 -8.05
N ALA A 319 11.28 -30.17 -8.76
CA ALA A 319 12.67 -29.76 -8.96
C ALA A 319 13.32 -29.34 -7.64
N SER A 320 14.54 -29.84 -7.38
CA SER A 320 15.34 -29.40 -6.24
C SER A 320 16.06 -28.10 -6.56
N VAL A 321 15.57 -26.97 -6.00
CA VAL A 321 16.14 -25.63 -6.22
C VAL A 321 17.63 -25.58 -5.87
N ALA A 322 18.04 -26.16 -4.72
CA ALA A 322 19.44 -26.17 -4.29
C ALA A 322 20.35 -26.93 -5.26
N ALA A 323 19.93 -28.13 -5.69
CA ALA A 323 20.71 -28.92 -6.67
C ALA A 323 20.79 -28.22 -8.03
N LEU A 324 19.74 -27.49 -8.41
CA LEU A 324 19.67 -26.76 -9.67
C LEU A 324 20.62 -25.57 -9.71
N THR A 325 20.72 -24.81 -8.61
CA THR A 325 21.67 -23.69 -8.50
C THR A 325 23.11 -24.13 -8.62
N ASP A 326 23.50 -25.29 -8.04
CA ASP A 326 24.84 -25.83 -8.14
C ASP A 326 25.17 -26.32 -9.57
N LYS A 327 24.19 -26.93 -10.23
CA LYS A 327 24.33 -27.35 -11.64
C LYS A 327 24.49 -26.12 -12.56
N LEU A 328 23.70 -25.09 -12.38
CA LEU A 328 23.81 -23.83 -13.15
C LEU A 328 25.16 -23.14 -12.91
N ARG A 329 25.68 -23.16 -11.69
CA ARG A 329 27.04 -22.69 -11.38
C ARG A 329 28.09 -23.50 -12.10
N THR A 330 27.91 -24.81 -12.15
CA THR A 330 28.86 -25.71 -12.87
C THR A 330 28.88 -25.39 -14.37
N ILE A 331 27.71 -25.15 -14.99
CA ILE A 331 27.62 -24.70 -16.39
C ILE A 331 28.36 -23.38 -16.58
N HIS A 332 28.17 -22.42 -15.67
CA HIS A 332 28.84 -21.12 -15.76
C HIS A 332 30.37 -21.26 -15.68
N LEU A 333 30.88 -21.94 -14.66
CA LEU A 333 32.31 -22.11 -14.45
C LEU A 333 33.01 -22.94 -15.56
N ARG A 334 32.30 -23.87 -16.21
CA ARG A 334 32.81 -24.57 -17.37
C ARG A 334 33.11 -23.62 -18.54
N ASN A 335 32.28 -22.58 -18.71
CA ASN A 335 32.40 -21.60 -19.80
C ASN A 335 33.23 -20.36 -19.41
N LYS A 336 33.28 -20.01 -18.11
CA LYS A 336 34.06 -18.90 -17.55
C LYS A 336 34.70 -19.30 -16.22
N PRO A 337 35.83 -20.01 -16.25
CA PRO A 337 36.49 -20.57 -15.05
C PRO A 337 36.96 -19.53 -14.04
N ASP A 338 37.14 -18.28 -14.47
CA ASP A 338 37.65 -17.19 -13.61
C ASP A 338 36.60 -16.60 -12.68
N ASP A 339 35.31 -16.85 -12.92
CA ASP A 339 34.18 -16.30 -12.10
C ASP A 339 33.93 -17.19 -10.85
N THR A 340 34.97 -17.52 -10.11
CA THR A 340 34.91 -18.43 -8.95
C THR A 340 34.07 -17.90 -7.78
N ASP A 341 33.87 -16.59 -7.71
CA ASP A 341 33.11 -15.86 -6.71
C ASP A 341 31.61 -15.75 -7.02
N LEU A 342 31.18 -16.29 -8.19
CA LEU A 342 29.78 -16.28 -8.59
C LEU A 342 29.04 -17.51 -8.05
N THR A 343 27.84 -17.28 -7.50
CA THR A 343 26.92 -18.33 -7.07
C THR A 343 25.51 -17.96 -7.46
N TYR A 344 24.78 -18.85 -8.13
CA TYR A 344 23.38 -18.58 -8.53
C TYR A 344 22.40 -18.74 -7.39
N LEU A 345 21.32 -17.97 -7.47
CA LEU A 345 20.16 -18.00 -6.58
C LEU A 345 18.90 -18.14 -7.45
N LEU A 346 17.95 -18.94 -7.00
CA LEU A 346 16.63 -19.05 -7.61
C LEU A 346 15.59 -18.54 -6.63
N GLN A 347 14.95 -17.43 -6.99
CA GLN A 347 13.93 -16.77 -6.20
C GLN A 347 12.54 -17.08 -6.76
N PRO A 348 11.58 -17.59 -5.95
CA PRO A 348 10.21 -17.79 -6.40
C PRO A 348 9.58 -16.48 -6.87
N LEU A 349 8.85 -16.51 -7.99
CA LEU A 349 8.19 -15.33 -8.56
C LEU A 349 7.34 -14.55 -7.55
N PRO A 350 6.49 -15.18 -6.70
CA PRO A 350 5.68 -14.47 -5.73
C PRO A 350 6.46 -13.72 -4.63
N ASP A 351 7.75 -14.00 -4.50
CA ASP A 351 8.59 -13.43 -3.43
C ASP A 351 9.46 -12.27 -3.93
N ILE A 352 9.58 -12.06 -5.24
CA ILE A 352 10.46 -11.04 -5.84
C ILE A 352 10.15 -9.62 -5.33
N HIS A 353 8.87 -9.31 -5.15
CA HIS A 353 8.43 -7.99 -4.69
C HIS A 353 8.75 -7.73 -3.21
N LEU A 354 8.71 -8.78 -2.38
CA LEU A 354 8.72 -8.64 -0.92
C LEU A 354 10.05 -9.02 -0.28
N TYR A 355 10.86 -9.84 -0.94
CA TYR A 355 12.14 -10.36 -0.43
C TYR A 355 13.25 -10.21 -1.46
N HIS A 356 14.49 -10.20 -1.00
CA HIS A 356 15.66 -10.41 -1.85
C HIS A 356 15.88 -11.90 -2.09
N ALA A 357 16.69 -12.25 -3.10
CA ALA A 357 16.93 -13.65 -3.45
C ALA A 357 17.61 -14.49 -2.34
N ASP A 358 18.27 -13.85 -1.38
CA ASP A 358 18.84 -14.48 -0.18
C ASP A 358 17.84 -14.65 0.96
N GLY A 359 16.58 -14.30 0.74
CA GLY A 359 15.51 -14.35 1.74
C GLY A 359 15.50 -13.18 2.71
N THR A 360 16.39 -12.20 2.57
CA THR A 360 16.34 -10.98 3.39
C THR A 360 15.15 -10.10 3.01
N GLU A 361 14.68 -9.29 3.97
CA GLU A 361 13.48 -8.48 3.79
C GLU A 361 13.72 -7.32 2.82
N ALA A 362 12.87 -7.18 1.80
CA ALA A 362 12.79 -6.03 0.92
C ALA A 362 11.53 -5.19 1.24
N GLY A 363 10.37 -5.55 0.68
CA GLY A 363 9.09 -4.86 0.88
C GLY A 363 8.27 -5.35 2.08
N ILE A 364 8.49 -6.60 2.53
CA ILE A 364 7.65 -7.27 3.55
C ILE A 364 7.63 -6.53 4.89
N GLY A 365 8.71 -5.85 5.25
CA GLY A 365 8.77 -5.04 6.47
C GLY A 365 7.70 -3.95 6.50
N SER A 366 7.49 -3.24 5.39
CA SER A 366 6.42 -2.24 5.25
C SER A 366 5.03 -2.87 5.31
N VAL A 367 4.84 -4.02 4.66
CA VAL A 367 3.56 -4.77 4.67
C VAL A 367 3.18 -5.19 6.09
N ARG A 368 4.13 -5.77 6.85
CA ARG A 368 3.92 -6.13 8.26
C ARG A 368 3.58 -4.91 9.12
N MET A 369 4.30 -3.82 8.93
CA MET A 369 4.10 -2.58 9.66
C MET A 369 2.69 -2.01 9.42
N PHE A 370 2.25 -1.89 8.17
CA PHE A 370 0.89 -1.43 7.84
C PHE A 370 -0.19 -2.41 8.31
N GLY A 371 0.06 -3.72 8.22
CA GLY A 371 -0.83 -4.74 8.78
C GLY A 371 -1.04 -4.59 10.29
N ILE A 372 0.05 -4.35 11.04
CA ILE A 372 -0.01 -4.06 12.48
C ILE A 372 -0.80 -2.77 12.74
N ILE A 373 -0.57 -1.70 11.98
CA ILE A 373 -1.30 -0.44 12.12
C ILE A 373 -2.80 -0.64 11.88
N ALA A 374 -3.20 -1.36 10.84
CA ALA A 374 -4.59 -1.69 10.57
C ALA A 374 -5.23 -2.42 11.77
N LEU A 375 -4.55 -3.44 12.28
CA LEU A 375 -4.99 -4.19 13.47
C LEU A 375 -5.13 -3.28 14.69
N LEU A 376 -4.17 -2.37 14.92
CA LEU A 376 -4.19 -1.44 16.03
C LEU A 376 -5.37 -0.44 15.91
N ILE A 377 -5.61 0.13 14.73
CA ILE A 377 -6.74 1.04 14.50
C ILE A 377 -8.08 0.33 14.72
N LEU A 378 -8.24 -0.88 14.18
CA LEU A 378 -9.43 -1.70 14.39
C LEU A 378 -9.60 -2.05 15.89
N THR A 379 -8.52 -2.38 16.56
CA THR A 379 -8.52 -2.65 18.01
C THR A 379 -8.94 -1.42 18.81
N ILE A 380 -8.43 -0.23 18.49
CA ILE A 380 -8.84 1.03 19.14
C ILE A 380 -10.34 1.29 18.92
N ALA A 381 -10.85 1.06 17.71
CA ALA A 381 -12.27 1.21 17.38
C ALA A 381 -13.14 0.22 18.19
N CYS A 382 -12.72 -1.06 18.28
CA CYS A 382 -13.38 -2.07 19.12
C CYS A 382 -13.34 -1.68 20.61
N ILE A 383 -12.19 -1.28 21.12
CA ILE A 383 -11.99 -0.83 22.51
C ILE A 383 -12.92 0.34 22.81
N ASN A 384 -12.99 1.31 21.93
CA ASN A 384 -13.88 2.47 22.07
C ASN A 384 -15.33 2.02 22.23
N TYR A 385 -15.80 1.15 21.31
CA TYR A 385 -17.15 0.60 21.39
C TYR A 385 -17.39 -0.18 22.69
N VAL A 386 -16.49 -1.10 23.06
CA VAL A 386 -16.58 -1.91 24.28
C VAL A 386 -16.62 -1.04 25.53
N ASN A 387 -15.77 -0.03 25.63
CA ASN A 387 -15.71 0.89 26.77
C ASN A 387 -17.04 1.64 26.95
N LEU A 388 -17.58 2.17 25.86
CA LEU A 388 -18.83 2.94 25.91
C LEU A 388 -20.06 2.02 26.11
N SER A 389 -20.08 0.84 25.49
CA SER A 389 -21.15 -0.14 25.63
C SER A 389 -21.22 -0.69 27.06
N THR A 390 -20.08 -1.03 27.66
CA THR A 390 -20.01 -1.52 29.05
C THR A 390 -20.35 -0.41 30.06
N ALA A 391 -19.89 0.82 29.83
CA ALA A 391 -20.28 1.97 30.66
C ALA A 391 -21.80 2.16 30.70
N ARG A 392 -22.44 2.08 29.54
CA ARG A 392 -23.89 2.19 29.41
C ARG A 392 -24.66 0.98 29.99
N ALA A 393 -24.08 -0.20 29.90
CA ALA A 393 -24.63 -1.41 30.48
C ALA A 393 -24.92 -1.25 31.98
N MET A 394 -24.04 -0.56 32.71
CA MET A 394 -24.23 -0.29 34.14
C MET A 394 -25.45 0.62 34.42
N LEU A 395 -25.75 1.58 33.55
CA LEU A 395 -26.95 2.42 33.69
C LEU A 395 -28.25 1.64 33.44
N ARG A 396 -28.19 0.57 32.64
CA ARG A 396 -29.31 -0.31 32.30
C ARG A 396 -29.45 -1.52 33.22
N SER A 397 -28.58 -1.63 34.21
CA SER A 397 -28.57 -2.81 35.12
C SER A 397 -29.89 -3.03 35.86
N LYS A 398 -30.57 -1.97 36.27
CA LYS A 398 -31.90 -2.05 36.90
C LYS A 398 -32.96 -2.58 35.92
N GLU A 399 -32.97 -2.11 34.67
CA GLU A 399 -33.88 -2.59 33.61
C GLU A 399 -33.67 -4.09 33.33
N VAL A 400 -32.40 -4.51 33.19
CA VAL A 400 -32.02 -5.90 32.95
C VAL A 400 -32.41 -6.79 34.13
N SER A 401 -32.21 -6.33 35.36
CA SER A 401 -32.55 -7.04 36.57
C SER A 401 -34.08 -7.19 36.71
N MET A 402 -34.85 -6.17 36.42
CA MET A 402 -36.33 -6.25 36.41
C MET A 402 -36.83 -7.29 35.39
N ARG A 403 -36.23 -7.30 34.18
CA ARG A 403 -36.60 -8.33 33.16
C ARG A 403 -36.30 -9.75 33.62
N LYS A 404 -35.15 -9.96 34.30
CA LYS A 404 -34.82 -11.28 34.89
C LYS A 404 -35.81 -11.70 35.98
N ILE A 405 -36.26 -10.76 36.84
CA ILE A 405 -37.24 -11.04 37.86
C ILE A 405 -38.60 -11.43 37.25
N VAL A 406 -38.96 -10.82 36.13
CA VAL A 406 -40.19 -11.14 35.37
C VAL A 406 -40.02 -12.41 34.52
N GLY A 407 -38.83 -13.08 34.57
CA GLY A 407 -38.64 -14.41 33.97
C GLY A 407 -37.85 -14.44 32.67
N ALA A 408 -37.16 -13.37 32.29
CA ALA A 408 -36.32 -13.39 31.12
C ALA A 408 -35.05 -14.26 31.33
N ALA A 409 -34.82 -15.22 30.42
CA ALA A 409 -33.65 -16.08 30.44
C ALA A 409 -32.38 -15.31 30.07
N ARG A 410 -31.23 -15.82 30.55
CA ARG A 410 -29.91 -15.22 30.30
C ARG A 410 -29.58 -15.16 28.80
N GLU A 411 -29.91 -16.23 28.09
CA GLU A 411 -29.69 -16.34 26.63
C GLU A 411 -30.51 -15.32 25.84
N GLN A 412 -31.72 -15.02 26.27
CA GLN A 412 -32.59 -14.02 25.63
C GLN A 412 -32.00 -12.60 25.74
N LEU A 413 -31.48 -12.26 26.91
CA LEU A 413 -30.84 -10.99 27.16
C LEU A 413 -29.50 -10.88 26.38
N PHE A 414 -28.72 -11.96 26.37
CA PHE A 414 -27.47 -12.04 25.57
C PHE A 414 -27.79 -11.78 24.09
N MET A 415 -28.74 -12.51 23.50
CA MET A 415 -29.13 -12.36 22.09
C MET A 415 -29.69 -10.98 21.80
N GLN A 416 -30.46 -10.38 22.72
CA GLN A 416 -30.92 -8.98 22.55
C GLN A 416 -29.77 -8.01 22.41
N PHE A 417 -28.68 -8.14 23.21
CA PHE A 417 -27.52 -7.27 23.14
C PHE A 417 -26.69 -7.54 21.89
N VAL A 418 -26.58 -8.79 21.46
CA VAL A 418 -25.93 -9.12 20.19
C VAL A 418 -26.66 -8.48 19.01
N VAL A 419 -28.01 -8.55 18.99
CA VAL A 419 -28.80 -7.88 17.93
C VAL A 419 -28.70 -6.35 18.00
N GLU A 420 -28.64 -5.76 19.21
CA GLU A 420 -28.44 -4.31 19.37
C GLU A 420 -27.07 -3.86 18.82
N THR A 421 -26.01 -4.62 19.15
CA THR A 421 -24.66 -4.38 18.61
C THR A 421 -24.62 -4.61 17.10
N GLY A 422 -25.20 -5.72 16.62
CA GLY A 422 -25.25 -6.04 15.20
C GLY A 422 -25.94 -4.98 14.35
N LEU A 423 -27.04 -4.39 14.86
CA LEU A 423 -27.73 -3.30 14.15
C LEU A 423 -26.85 -2.03 14.04
N LEU A 424 -26.17 -1.67 15.13
CA LEU A 424 -25.25 -0.54 15.13
C LEU A 424 -24.08 -0.78 14.19
N PHE A 425 -23.50 -1.99 14.22
CA PHE A 425 -22.42 -2.40 13.29
C PHE A 425 -22.90 -2.39 11.85
N PHE A 426 -24.10 -2.85 11.55
CA PHE A 426 -24.65 -2.83 10.20
C PHE A 426 -24.71 -1.40 9.63
N VAL A 427 -25.23 -0.45 10.42
CA VAL A 427 -25.27 0.95 10.01
C VAL A 427 -23.85 1.53 9.88
N ALA A 428 -22.97 1.26 10.87
CA ALA A 428 -21.58 1.70 10.84
C ALA A 428 -20.81 1.13 9.63
N THR A 429 -21.10 -0.11 9.24
CA THR A 429 -20.51 -0.77 8.05
C THR A 429 -20.92 -0.06 6.76
N ILE A 430 -22.21 0.24 6.59
CA ILE A 430 -22.68 0.98 5.40
C ILE A 430 -21.98 2.33 5.32
N LEU A 431 -21.91 3.07 6.43
CA LEU A 431 -21.21 4.34 6.48
C LEU A 431 -19.70 4.18 6.26
N ALA A 432 -19.10 3.11 6.79
CA ALA A 432 -17.67 2.82 6.59
C ALA A 432 -17.34 2.50 5.12
N LEU A 433 -18.14 1.69 4.46
CA LEU A 433 -17.98 1.38 3.04
C LEU A 433 -18.19 2.63 2.17
N SER A 434 -19.17 3.47 2.51
CA SER A 434 -19.40 4.75 1.82
C SER A 434 -18.22 5.71 2.02
N LEU A 435 -17.72 5.83 3.25
CA LEU A 435 -16.55 6.66 3.57
C LEU A 435 -15.27 6.12 2.90
N MET A 436 -15.06 4.81 2.93
CA MET A 436 -13.96 4.13 2.27
C MET A 436 -13.97 4.43 0.76
N TYR A 437 -15.13 4.29 0.10
CA TYR A 437 -15.27 4.61 -1.33
C TYR A 437 -14.96 6.08 -1.63
N ALA A 438 -15.43 7.00 -0.80
CA ALA A 438 -15.14 8.43 -0.94
C ALA A 438 -13.67 8.77 -0.72
N LEU A 439 -12.98 8.08 0.20
CA LEU A 439 -11.56 8.29 0.50
C LEU A 439 -10.61 7.54 -0.45
N LEU A 440 -11.08 6.56 -1.20
CA LEU A 440 -10.26 5.71 -2.06
C LEU A 440 -9.39 6.50 -3.05
N PRO A 441 -9.90 7.53 -3.78
CA PRO A 441 -9.06 8.32 -4.68
C PRO A 441 -7.92 9.06 -3.96
N VAL A 442 -8.23 9.64 -2.79
CA VAL A 442 -7.21 10.32 -1.96
C VAL A 442 -6.19 9.32 -1.43
N PHE A 443 -6.64 8.15 -0.98
CA PHE A 443 -5.75 7.09 -0.51
C PHE A 443 -4.85 6.58 -1.63
N ASN A 444 -5.37 6.39 -2.84
CA ASN A 444 -4.58 6.00 -4.01
C ASN A 444 -3.48 7.03 -4.31
N GLN A 445 -3.83 8.31 -4.34
CA GLN A 445 -2.85 9.39 -4.57
C GLN A 445 -1.75 9.41 -3.49
N LEU A 446 -2.11 9.19 -2.22
CA LEU A 446 -1.17 9.21 -1.09
C LEU A 446 -0.29 7.97 -1.04
N SER A 447 -0.85 6.79 -1.32
CA SER A 447 -0.14 5.50 -1.30
C SER A 447 0.64 5.22 -2.58
N GLY A 448 0.37 5.96 -3.66
CA GLY A 448 0.93 5.71 -4.99
C GLY A 448 0.39 4.45 -5.66
N LYS A 449 -0.81 4.00 -5.25
CA LYS A 449 -1.49 2.82 -5.80
C LYS A 449 -2.74 3.22 -6.60
N HIS A 450 -3.24 2.29 -7.39
CA HIS A 450 -4.49 2.42 -8.15
C HIS A 450 -5.50 1.34 -7.74
N LEU A 451 -5.77 1.25 -6.43
CA LEU A 451 -6.73 0.29 -5.91
C LEU A 451 -8.13 0.56 -6.48
N VAL A 452 -8.74 -0.46 -7.06
CA VAL A 452 -10.10 -0.41 -7.63
C VAL A 452 -10.98 -1.43 -6.94
N LEU A 453 -12.13 -0.98 -6.45
CA LEU A 453 -13.14 -1.87 -5.87
C LEU A 453 -13.99 -2.48 -6.98
N THR A 454 -13.60 -3.64 -7.47
CA THR A 454 -14.38 -4.38 -8.45
C THR A 454 -15.27 -5.43 -7.76
N LEU A 455 -16.55 -5.47 -8.16
CA LEU A 455 -17.49 -6.44 -7.60
C LEU A 455 -17.11 -7.89 -7.93
N SER A 456 -16.37 -8.10 -9.00
CA SER A 456 -15.91 -9.41 -9.46
C SER A 456 -14.72 -9.99 -8.66
N ASN A 457 -14.00 -9.17 -7.90
CA ASN A 457 -12.86 -9.66 -7.12
C ASN A 457 -13.30 -10.20 -5.75
N ILE A 458 -13.55 -11.51 -5.68
CA ILE A 458 -14.03 -12.18 -4.47
C ILE A 458 -13.08 -11.98 -3.26
N ARG A 459 -11.77 -11.94 -3.48
CA ARG A 459 -10.77 -11.79 -2.40
C ARG A 459 -10.90 -10.46 -1.66
N ILE A 460 -11.27 -9.38 -2.36
CA ILE A 460 -11.56 -8.07 -1.73
C ILE A 460 -12.75 -8.19 -0.78
N TRP A 461 -13.83 -8.84 -1.23
CA TRP A 461 -15.03 -8.98 -0.42
C TRP A 461 -14.86 -9.97 0.74
N GLU A 462 -14.04 -11.01 0.58
CA GLU A 462 -13.63 -11.89 1.66
C GLU A 462 -12.87 -11.13 2.75
N LEU A 463 -11.90 -10.29 2.38
CA LEU A 463 -11.15 -9.47 3.33
C LEU A 463 -12.07 -8.49 4.07
N ILE A 464 -12.94 -7.77 3.35
CA ILE A 464 -13.90 -6.84 3.93
C ILE A 464 -14.84 -7.59 4.88
N GLY A 465 -15.41 -8.71 4.43
CA GLY A 465 -16.32 -9.55 5.24
C GLY A 465 -15.64 -10.08 6.51
N LEU A 466 -14.42 -10.59 6.39
CA LEU A 466 -13.65 -11.10 7.54
C LEU A 466 -13.34 -9.99 8.54
N THR A 467 -12.97 -8.80 8.06
CA THR A 467 -12.67 -7.64 8.91
C THR A 467 -13.92 -7.18 9.67
N ILE A 468 -15.07 -7.06 9.00
CA ILE A 468 -16.33 -6.67 9.61
C ILE A 468 -16.78 -7.72 10.62
N PHE A 469 -16.74 -9.00 10.25
CA PHE A 469 -17.13 -10.11 11.13
C PHE A 469 -16.22 -10.21 12.36
N GLY A 470 -14.91 -10.12 12.18
CA GLY A 470 -13.93 -10.17 13.27
C GLY A 470 -14.10 -9.01 14.25
N THR A 471 -14.31 -7.79 13.74
CA THR A 471 -14.54 -6.60 14.60
C THR A 471 -15.90 -6.65 15.30
N LEU A 472 -16.94 -7.18 14.66
CA LEU A 472 -18.25 -7.41 15.28
C LEU A 472 -18.13 -8.40 16.44
N LEU A 473 -17.46 -9.54 16.25
CA LEU A 473 -17.23 -10.53 17.30
C LEU A 473 -16.43 -9.93 18.47
N ALA A 474 -15.31 -9.28 18.20
CA ALA A 474 -14.47 -8.66 19.21
C ALA A 474 -15.23 -7.62 20.05
N SER A 475 -16.12 -6.86 19.42
CA SER A 475 -16.90 -5.79 20.07
C SER A 475 -18.15 -6.29 20.79
N SER A 476 -18.80 -7.37 20.33
CA SER A 476 -20.11 -7.80 20.83
C SER A 476 -20.03 -8.76 22.01
N ILE A 477 -19.03 -9.65 22.03
CA ILE A 477 -18.99 -10.79 22.98
C ILE A 477 -18.89 -10.31 24.42
N TYR A 478 -17.91 -9.45 24.73
CA TYR A 478 -17.68 -9.04 26.12
C TYR A 478 -18.85 -8.21 26.72
N PRO A 479 -19.40 -7.20 26.07
CA PRO A 479 -20.56 -6.46 26.59
C PRO A 479 -21.80 -7.33 26.75
N ALA A 480 -22.05 -8.28 25.84
CA ALA A 480 -23.18 -9.17 25.92
C ALA A 480 -23.07 -10.17 27.09
N ILE A 481 -21.89 -10.74 27.32
CA ILE A 481 -21.62 -11.61 28.49
C ILE A 481 -21.79 -10.83 29.79
N LEU A 482 -21.23 -9.64 29.87
CA LEU A 482 -21.31 -8.78 31.06
C LEU A 482 -22.76 -8.46 31.41
N LEU A 483 -23.53 -7.96 30.43
CA LEU A 483 -24.95 -7.59 30.67
C LEU A 483 -25.85 -8.77 31.03
N SER A 484 -25.62 -9.91 30.40
CA SER A 484 -26.37 -11.12 30.68
C SER A 484 -26.04 -11.74 32.05
N SER A 485 -24.89 -11.38 32.67
CA SER A 485 -24.45 -11.97 33.95
C SER A 485 -24.89 -11.21 35.21
N PHE A 486 -25.57 -10.04 35.10
CA PHE A 486 -26.00 -9.25 36.25
C PHE A 486 -26.93 -10.04 37.20
N ASP A 487 -26.64 -9.97 38.52
CA ASP A 487 -27.40 -10.55 39.61
C ASP A 487 -28.57 -9.62 39.97
N PRO A 488 -29.86 -10.10 39.83
CA PRO A 488 -31.05 -9.27 40.10
C PRO A 488 -31.14 -8.74 41.53
N LEU A 489 -30.77 -9.55 42.52
CA LEU A 489 -30.89 -9.20 43.93
C LEU A 489 -29.92 -8.09 44.36
N LYS A 490 -28.71 -8.15 43.84
CA LYS A 490 -27.67 -7.14 44.13
C LYS A 490 -27.97 -5.80 43.44
N ALA A 491 -28.56 -5.84 42.26
CA ALA A 491 -28.91 -4.66 41.48
C ALA A 491 -30.08 -3.88 42.13
N LEU A 492 -31.07 -4.55 42.72
CA LEU A 492 -32.19 -3.90 43.40
C LEU A 492 -31.79 -3.27 44.73
N LYS A 493 -30.87 -3.89 45.50
CA LYS A 493 -30.39 -3.36 46.78
C LYS A 493 -29.46 -2.14 46.67
N GLY A 494 -29.25 -1.61 45.46
CA GLY A 494 -28.36 -0.51 45.23
C GLY A 494 -26.88 -0.79 45.51
N LYS A 495 -26.55 -1.97 46.02
CA LYS A 495 -25.22 -2.51 46.14
C LYS A 495 -24.78 -3.18 44.81
N ILE A 496 -24.77 -2.41 43.75
CA ILE A 496 -24.02 -2.77 42.56
C ILE A 496 -22.57 -2.59 42.98
N SER A 497 -22.02 -3.61 43.67
CA SER A 497 -20.59 -3.70 43.81
C SER A 497 -20.07 -3.84 42.39
N SER A 498 -19.64 -2.71 41.80
CA SER A 498 -18.78 -2.80 40.65
C SER A 498 -17.68 -3.78 41.02
N ARG A 499 -17.73 -4.99 40.45
CA ARG A 499 -16.61 -5.92 40.67
C ARG A 499 -15.39 -5.12 40.32
N VAL A 500 -14.43 -5.04 41.23
CA VAL A 500 -13.16 -4.30 41.03
C VAL A 500 -12.57 -4.68 39.67
N SER A 501 -12.83 -5.90 39.20
CA SER A 501 -12.42 -6.40 37.89
C SER A 501 -13.02 -5.65 36.68
N GLU A 502 -14.26 -5.17 36.76
CA GLU A 502 -14.92 -4.49 35.59
C GLU A 502 -14.40 -3.06 35.39
N ALA A 503 -14.18 -2.34 36.50
CA ALA A 503 -13.56 -1.01 36.46
C ALA A 503 -12.09 -1.12 36.04
N LEU A 504 -11.38 -2.16 36.47
CA LEU A 504 -9.99 -2.44 36.08
C LEU A 504 -9.89 -2.77 34.59
N PHE A 505 -10.78 -3.62 34.06
CA PHE A 505 -10.79 -3.98 32.65
C PHE A 505 -10.93 -2.74 31.74
N ARG A 506 -11.88 -1.85 32.01
CA ARG A 506 -12.00 -0.59 31.26
C ARG A 506 -10.77 0.30 31.34
N LYS A 507 -10.14 0.37 32.54
CA LYS A 507 -8.87 1.12 32.73
C LYS A 507 -7.76 0.51 31.87
N ILE A 508 -7.62 -0.82 31.83
CA ILE A 508 -6.65 -1.51 30.97
C ILE A 508 -6.90 -1.18 29.51
N LEU A 509 -8.15 -1.25 29.04
CA LEU A 509 -8.49 -0.90 27.67
C LEU A 509 -8.11 0.55 27.31
N VAL A 510 -8.34 1.49 28.21
CA VAL A 510 -7.91 2.90 28.02
C VAL A 510 -6.40 3.01 27.96
N VAL A 511 -5.68 2.31 28.85
CA VAL A 511 -4.21 2.29 28.84
C VAL A 511 -3.70 1.74 27.50
N VAL A 512 -4.20 0.60 27.03
CA VAL A 512 -3.82 0.02 25.72
C VAL A 512 -4.07 1.01 24.59
N GLN A 513 -5.27 1.62 24.55
CA GLN A 513 -5.66 2.60 23.53
C GLN A 513 -4.71 3.80 23.46
N PHE A 514 -4.38 4.39 24.65
CA PHE A 514 -3.43 5.53 24.70
C PHE A 514 -2.00 5.09 24.45
N SER A 515 -1.58 3.88 24.87
CA SER A 515 -0.26 3.35 24.52
C SER A 515 -0.05 3.27 23.02
N VAL A 516 -1.02 2.72 22.29
CA VAL A 516 -0.98 2.68 20.83
C VAL A 516 -0.93 4.07 20.21
N SER A 517 -1.73 5.02 20.72
CA SER A 517 -1.70 6.41 20.22
C SER A 517 -0.32 7.06 20.43
N VAL A 518 0.31 6.87 21.60
CA VAL A 518 1.64 7.41 21.89
C VAL A 518 2.72 6.75 21.02
N ILE A 519 2.64 5.43 20.80
CA ILE A 519 3.54 4.71 19.88
C ILE A 519 3.48 5.31 18.48
N LEU A 520 2.27 5.51 17.94
CA LEU A 520 2.08 6.07 16.61
C LEU A 520 2.59 7.51 16.49
N ILE A 521 2.37 8.34 17.52
CA ILE A 521 2.90 9.72 17.56
C ILE A 521 4.43 9.71 17.58
N ALA A 522 5.04 8.91 18.46
CA ALA A 522 6.50 8.80 18.55
C ALA A 522 7.12 8.28 17.24
N SER A 523 6.51 7.26 16.64
CA SER A 523 6.94 6.73 15.34
C SER A 523 6.88 7.80 14.24
N THR A 524 5.82 8.60 14.21
CA THR A 524 5.67 9.73 13.29
C THR A 524 6.80 10.74 13.43
N PHE A 525 7.16 11.14 14.66
CA PHE A 525 8.26 12.07 14.88
C PHE A 525 9.62 11.47 14.46
N ILE A 526 9.87 10.19 14.76
CA ILE A 526 11.11 9.51 14.39
C ILE A 526 11.25 9.41 12.87
N ILE A 527 10.19 9.00 12.17
CA ILE A 527 10.17 8.94 10.69
C ILE A 527 10.41 10.33 10.09
N SER A 528 9.73 11.35 10.60
CA SER A 528 9.89 12.74 10.12
C SER A 528 11.31 13.25 10.33
N ASN A 529 11.91 12.99 11.50
CA ASN A 529 13.29 13.36 11.79
C ASN A 529 14.30 12.62 10.90
N GLN A 530 14.09 11.33 10.63
CA GLN A 530 14.94 10.57 9.71
C GLN A 530 14.87 11.12 8.29
N LEU A 531 13.68 11.44 7.79
CA LEU A 531 13.52 12.05 6.48
C LEU A 531 14.18 13.44 6.40
N HIS A 532 14.02 14.25 7.44
CA HIS A 532 14.69 15.56 7.52
C HIS A 532 16.22 15.42 7.56
N TYR A 533 16.74 14.47 8.33
CA TYR A 533 18.17 14.15 8.38
C TYR A 533 18.71 13.79 6.99
N ILE A 534 18.01 12.92 6.24
CA ILE A 534 18.39 12.52 4.88
C ILE A 534 18.41 13.74 3.94
N GLN A 535 17.40 14.61 4.02
CA GLN A 535 17.31 15.79 3.15
C GLN A 535 18.34 16.86 3.47
N SER A 536 18.75 16.98 4.74
CA SER A 536 19.72 17.99 5.20
C SER A 536 21.17 17.53 5.12
N LYS A 537 21.42 16.22 4.90
CA LYS A 537 22.78 15.68 4.86
C LYS A 537 23.53 16.18 3.62
N GLU A 538 24.79 16.57 3.84
CA GLU A 538 25.70 16.92 2.74
C GLU A 538 25.94 15.72 1.82
N LEU A 539 25.64 15.89 0.54
CA LEU A 539 25.77 14.84 -0.46
C LEU A 539 27.20 14.67 -0.97
N GLY A 540 28.07 15.64 -0.72
CA GLY A 540 29.42 15.72 -1.34
C GLY A 540 29.44 16.38 -2.70
N TYR A 541 28.28 16.87 -3.16
CA TYR A 541 28.13 17.67 -4.39
C TYR A 541 26.94 18.65 -4.27
N ASP A 542 26.99 19.71 -5.09
CA ASP A 542 25.96 20.77 -5.14
C ASP A 542 24.92 20.45 -6.23
N LYS A 543 23.70 20.08 -5.82
CA LYS A 543 22.57 19.78 -6.72
C LYS A 543 21.65 21.00 -6.96
N ALA A 544 21.86 22.09 -6.23
CA ALA A 544 20.96 23.24 -6.26
C ALA A 544 20.94 23.93 -7.63
N HIS A 545 19.75 24.25 -8.08
CA HIS A 545 19.53 24.94 -9.37
C HIS A 545 20.09 24.20 -10.60
N VAL A 546 20.16 22.86 -10.54
CA VAL A 546 20.63 22.03 -11.65
C VAL A 546 19.46 21.21 -12.19
N PHE A 547 19.28 21.27 -13.52
CA PHE A 547 18.44 20.29 -14.21
C PHE A 547 19.26 19.46 -15.20
N GLY A 548 18.83 18.21 -15.38
CA GLY A 548 19.41 17.27 -16.31
C GLY A 548 18.47 16.96 -17.45
N LEU A 549 19.03 16.70 -18.63
CA LEU A 549 18.31 16.18 -19.78
C LEU A 549 19.16 15.15 -20.54
N PHE A 550 18.52 14.30 -21.31
CA PHE A 550 19.19 13.28 -22.10
C PHE A 550 19.52 13.82 -23.50
N MET A 551 20.81 13.76 -23.87
CA MET A 551 21.28 14.12 -25.21
C MET A 551 21.11 12.95 -26.16
N ARG A 552 20.35 13.13 -27.22
CA ARG A 552 20.33 12.20 -28.36
C ARG A 552 21.61 12.33 -29.21
N ASP A 553 21.83 11.35 -30.07
CA ASP A 553 23.07 11.18 -30.82
C ASP A 553 23.58 12.43 -31.53
N ASN A 554 22.68 13.14 -32.22
CA ASN A 554 23.06 14.34 -32.93
C ASN A 554 23.53 15.46 -31.98
N MET A 555 22.81 15.66 -30.88
CA MET A 555 23.18 16.64 -29.85
C MET A 555 24.50 16.28 -29.16
N ALA A 556 24.66 14.98 -28.83
CA ALA A 556 25.88 14.49 -28.16
C ALA A 556 27.13 14.62 -29.04
N LYS A 557 27.02 14.43 -30.37
CA LYS A 557 28.12 14.62 -31.32
C LYS A 557 28.56 16.09 -31.42
N HIS A 558 27.64 17.02 -31.23
CA HIS A 558 27.90 18.46 -31.33
C HIS A 558 27.98 19.17 -29.97
N PHE A 559 28.32 18.40 -28.90
CA PHE A 559 28.27 18.88 -27.51
C PHE A 559 28.98 20.21 -27.29
N GLU A 560 30.16 20.45 -27.84
CA GLU A 560 30.89 21.70 -27.62
C GLU A 560 30.13 22.93 -28.20
N ALA A 561 29.49 22.78 -29.34
CA ALA A 561 28.62 23.81 -29.91
C ALA A 561 27.36 24.03 -29.07
N VAL A 562 26.73 22.93 -28.61
CA VAL A 562 25.58 22.98 -27.71
C VAL A 562 25.94 23.70 -26.41
N LYS A 563 27.05 23.32 -25.78
CA LYS A 563 27.55 23.94 -24.55
C LYS A 563 27.82 25.43 -24.73
N ALA A 564 28.50 25.82 -25.80
CA ALA A 564 28.76 27.22 -26.11
C ALA A 564 27.46 28.02 -26.33
N SER A 565 26.52 27.44 -27.07
CA SER A 565 25.21 28.05 -27.30
C SER A 565 24.42 28.24 -25.97
N LEU A 566 24.44 27.26 -25.08
CA LEU A 566 23.75 27.33 -23.78
C LEU A 566 24.43 28.36 -22.85
N LEU A 567 25.76 28.37 -22.76
CA LEU A 567 26.50 29.30 -21.89
C LEU A 567 26.31 30.79 -22.30
N ASN A 568 26.00 31.04 -23.56
CA ASN A 568 25.69 32.40 -24.05
C ASN A 568 24.24 32.83 -23.76
N GLN A 569 23.40 31.96 -23.19
CA GLN A 569 21.99 32.29 -22.89
C GLN A 569 21.82 32.88 -21.49
N PRO A 570 20.93 33.87 -21.34
CA PRO A 570 20.63 34.40 -20.02
C PRO A 570 20.05 33.31 -19.11
N GLY A 571 20.47 33.28 -17.86
CA GLY A 571 20.00 32.30 -16.88
C GLY A 571 20.81 31.02 -16.81
N VAL A 572 21.71 30.74 -17.74
CA VAL A 572 22.62 29.58 -17.70
C VAL A 572 23.93 29.97 -17.02
N ALA A 573 24.26 29.33 -15.91
CA ALA A 573 25.49 29.60 -15.16
C ALA A 573 26.62 28.64 -15.54
N ALA A 574 26.34 27.38 -15.80
CA ALA A 574 27.33 26.36 -16.16
C ALA A 574 26.65 25.18 -16.89
N VAL A 575 27.46 24.47 -17.67
CA VAL A 575 27.00 23.26 -18.42
C VAL A 575 28.09 22.19 -18.34
N THR A 576 27.69 20.94 -18.07
CA THR A 576 28.56 19.76 -18.08
C THR A 576 27.81 18.54 -18.55
N ARG A 577 28.51 17.43 -18.78
CA ARG A 577 27.91 16.15 -19.17
C ARG A 577 28.55 14.95 -18.46
N ALA A 578 27.77 13.86 -18.37
CA ALA A 578 28.25 12.57 -17.89
C ALA A 578 27.54 11.41 -18.60
N SER A 579 27.98 10.18 -18.35
CA SER A 579 27.33 8.97 -18.86
C SER A 579 26.11 8.53 -18.03
N ALA A 580 25.98 9.01 -16.80
CA ALA A 580 24.94 8.57 -15.87
C ALA A 580 24.38 9.73 -15.03
N ASN A 581 23.24 9.51 -14.39
CA ASN A 581 22.67 10.46 -13.44
C ASN A 581 23.43 10.39 -12.11
N ILE A 582 24.00 11.50 -11.66
CA ILE A 582 24.78 11.59 -10.41
C ILE A 582 23.97 11.22 -9.16
N ILE A 583 22.64 11.41 -9.20
CA ILE A 583 21.75 11.07 -8.07
C ILE A 583 21.63 9.53 -7.90
N ARG A 584 21.71 8.80 -9.04
CA ARG A 584 21.61 7.34 -9.06
C ARG A 584 22.56 6.78 -10.12
N LEU A 585 23.74 6.39 -9.70
CA LEU A 585 24.69 5.74 -10.59
C LEU A 585 24.22 4.30 -10.82
N GLU A 586 23.81 4.03 -12.05
CA GLU A 586 23.41 2.69 -12.49
C GLU A 586 24.61 1.95 -13.10
N GLY A 587 24.52 0.63 -13.11
CA GLY A 587 25.60 -0.22 -13.60
C GLY A 587 26.75 -0.37 -12.60
N GLN A 588 27.34 -1.55 -12.63
CA GLN A 588 28.52 -1.92 -11.83
C GLN A 588 29.45 -2.74 -12.69
N SER A 589 30.73 -2.69 -12.38
CA SER A 589 31.74 -3.53 -13.03
C SER A 589 32.67 -4.13 -11.99
N GLY A 590 32.86 -5.44 -12.06
CA GLY A 590 33.92 -6.17 -11.35
C GLY A 590 35.18 -6.39 -12.21
N ASP A 591 35.11 -6.04 -13.51
CA ASP A 591 36.26 -6.16 -14.44
C ASP A 591 37.20 -4.96 -14.29
N ASN A 592 37.95 -5.00 -13.22
CA ASN A 592 38.95 -4.01 -12.90
C ASN A 592 40.20 -4.62 -12.26
N GLU A 593 41.36 -3.99 -12.46
CA GLU A 593 42.64 -4.35 -11.86
C GLU A 593 43.33 -3.11 -11.31
N TRP A 594 44.09 -3.29 -10.24
CA TRP A 594 44.92 -2.24 -9.63
C TRP A 594 46.21 -2.78 -9.06
N ASP A 595 47.18 -1.91 -8.82
CA ASP A 595 48.42 -2.27 -8.21
C ASP A 595 48.23 -2.81 -6.79
N GLY A 596 48.59 -4.06 -6.54
CA GLY A 596 48.42 -4.73 -5.25
C GLY A 596 47.16 -5.57 -5.12
N LYS A 597 46.40 -5.79 -6.22
CA LYS A 597 45.23 -6.67 -6.22
C LYS A 597 45.63 -8.13 -5.95
N GLU A 598 45.01 -8.73 -4.94
CA GLU A 598 45.19 -10.15 -4.62
C GLU A 598 44.44 -11.04 -5.63
N LYS A 599 45.00 -12.25 -5.88
CA LYS A 599 44.34 -13.20 -6.78
C LYS A 599 43.00 -13.63 -6.25
N GLY A 600 41.95 -13.49 -7.05
CA GLY A 600 40.56 -13.81 -6.67
C GLY A 600 39.86 -12.68 -5.87
N GLU A 601 40.49 -11.51 -5.69
CA GLU A 601 39.82 -10.35 -5.08
C GLU A 601 38.97 -9.62 -6.14
N THR A 602 37.70 -9.36 -5.81
CA THR A 602 36.79 -8.61 -6.68
C THR A 602 36.34 -7.34 -5.99
N MET A 603 36.50 -6.20 -6.65
CA MET A 603 35.94 -4.91 -6.22
C MET A 603 34.93 -4.44 -7.26
N PHE A 604 33.67 -4.33 -6.87
CA PHE A 604 32.68 -3.69 -7.75
C PHE A 604 32.80 -2.19 -7.65
N VAL A 605 32.91 -1.57 -8.82
CA VAL A 605 32.97 -0.11 -8.96
C VAL A 605 31.81 0.40 -9.78
N ARG A 606 31.38 1.63 -9.50
CA ARG A 606 30.42 2.38 -10.34
C ARG A 606 31.20 3.19 -11.36
N PRO A 607 31.30 2.76 -12.64
CA PRO A 607 32.02 3.50 -13.66
C PRO A 607 31.17 4.62 -14.22
N VAL A 608 31.71 5.84 -14.28
CA VAL A 608 31.05 7.02 -14.85
C VAL A 608 31.98 7.79 -15.75
N ALA A 609 31.60 7.93 -17.01
CA ALA A 609 32.30 8.86 -17.89
C ALA A 609 31.87 10.30 -17.57
N ILE A 610 32.86 11.17 -17.35
CA ILE A 610 32.65 12.59 -17.05
C ILE A 610 33.53 13.49 -17.91
N ASP A 611 33.08 14.73 -18.16
CA ASP A 611 33.91 15.75 -18.78
C ASP A 611 34.78 16.52 -17.75
N LYS A 612 35.65 17.37 -18.22
CA LYS A 612 36.55 18.15 -17.36
C LYS A 612 35.80 19.11 -16.42
N ASP A 613 34.61 19.54 -16.79
CA ASP A 613 33.86 20.54 -16.05
C ASP A 613 32.95 19.90 -14.98
N PHE A 614 32.79 18.60 -14.98
CA PHE A 614 31.87 17.88 -14.08
C PHE A 614 32.21 18.09 -12.59
N ILE A 615 33.46 17.86 -12.20
CA ILE A 615 33.90 17.99 -10.79
C ILE A 615 33.72 19.44 -10.30
N PRO A 616 34.19 20.49 -11.01
CA PRO A 616 33.96 21.87 -10.61
C PRO A 616 32.50 22.32 -10.71
N PHE A 617 31.71 21.82 -11.68
CA PHE A 617 30.30 22.12 -11.84
C PHE A 617 29.48 21.69 -10.58
N PHE A 618 29.75 20.50 -10.08
CA PHE A 618 29.13 19.97 -8.90
C PHE A 618 29.84 20.37 -7.59
N LYS A 619 30.88 21.19 -7.64
CA LYS A 619 31.70 21.62 -6.50
C LYS A 619 32.25 20.43 -5.70
N MET A 620 32.53 19.31 -6.36
CA MET A 620 33.11 18.14 -5.71
C MET A 620 34.55 18.43 -5.31
N GLN A 621 35.00 17.89 -4.16
CA GLN A 621 36.31 18.13 -3.62
C GLN A 621 37.29 17.04 -4.08
N LEU A 622 38.40 17.42 -4.68
CA LEU A 622 39.54 16.52 -4.89
C LEU A 622 40.38 16.50 -3.60
N THR A 623 40.65 15.31 -3.09
CA THR A 623 41.49 15.10 -1.90
C THR A 623 42.95 14.97 -2.29
N GLU A 624 43.22 14.37 -3.47
CA GLU A 624 44.57 14.19 -4.00
C GLU A 624 44.56 14.33 -5.54
N GLY A 625 45.69 14.76 -6.09
CA GLY A 625 45.93 14.80 -7.54
C GLY A 625 45.23 15.96 -8.29
N ARG A 626 44.76 15.68 -9.49
CA ARG A 626 44.14 16.66 -10.39
C ARG A 626 42.90 16.13 -11.10
N ASN A 627 42.12 17.04 -11.65
CA ASN A 627 41.01 16.76 -12.54
C ASN A 627 41.46 16.40 -13.97
N PHE A 628 40.55 15.94 -14.82
CA PHE A 628 40.76 15.79 -16.25
C PHE A 628 41.02 17.15 -16.90
N ALA A 629 41.94 17.15 -17.87
CA ALA A 629 42.22 18.34 -18.67
C ALA A 629 41.27 18.51 -19.88
N GLY A 630 40.51 17.46 -20.23
CA GLY A 630 39.62 17.41 -21.39
C GLY A 630 40.35 17.10 -22.69
N THR A 631 41.52 16.50 -22.61
CA THR A 631 42.35 16.12 -23.76
C THR A 631 42.22 14.63 -24.08
N PRO A 632 42.56 14.17 -25.29
CA PRO A 632 42.55 12.74 -25.62
C PRO A 632 43.40 11.86 -24.68
N ALA A 633 44.45 12.44 -24.08
CA ALA A 633 45.29 11.73 -23.10
C ALA A 633 44.50 11.28 -21.85
N ASP A 634 43.45 12.00 -21.51
CA ASP A 634 42.60 11.63 -20.36
C ASP A 634 41.82 10.32 -20.55
N SER A 635 41.75 9.79 -21.78
CA SER A 635 41.18 8.45 -22.04
C SER A 635 41.88 7.30 -21.30
N LEU A 636 43.15 7.55 -20.88
CA LEU A 636 43.98 6.62 -20.08
C LEU A 636 44.11 7.07 -18.61
N HIS A 637 43.30 8.02 -18.17
CA HIS A 637 43.30 8.52 -16.80
C HIS A 637 42.03 8.13 -16.06
N PHE A 638 42.16 7.88 -14.75
CA PHE A 638 41.07 7.55 -13.85
C PHE A 638 41.09 8.47 -12.62
N ILE A 639 39.91 8.81 -12.13
CA ILE A 639 39.72 9.47 -10.85
C ILE A 639 38.84 8.54 -9.99
N LEU A 640 39.31 8.17 -8.80
CA LEU A 640 38.61 7.27 -7.88
C LEU A 640 38.02 8.07 -6.74
N ASN A 641 36.90 7.57 -6.10
CA ASN A 641 36.49 8.11 -4.81
C ASN A 641 37.35 7.52 -3.66
N GLU A 642 37.30 8.14 -2.47
CA GLU A 642 38.05 7.68 -1.28
C GLU A 642 37.71 6.24 -0.93
N THR A 643 36.42 5.84 -1.04
CA THR A 643 35.94 4.48 -0.77
C THR A 643 36.63 3.47 -1.74
N ALA A 644 36.78 3.80 -3.02
CA ALA A 644 37.47 2.91 -3.96
C ALA A 644 38.94 2.73 -3.60
N VAL A 645 39.64 3.82 -3.29
CA VAL A 645 41.06 3.79 -2.86
C VAL A 645 41.25 2.97 -1.57
N LYS A 646 40.39 3.21 -0.57
CA LYS A 646 40.41 2.49 0.71
C LYS A 646 40.10 0.99 0.53
N ARG A 647 39.14 0.64 -0.31
CA ARG A 647 38.75 -0.75 -0.55
C ARG A 647 39.82 -1.50 -1.35
N ALA A 648 40.44 -0.85 -2.33
CA ALA A 648 41.55 -1.37 -3.09
C ALA A 648 42.87 -1.40 -2.27
N ARG A 649 42.93 -0.87 -1.06
CA ARG A 649 44.11 -0.72 -0.21
C ARG A 649 45.32 -0.05 -0.91
N ILE A 650 45.04 0.85 -1.85
CA ILE A 650 46.07 1.54 -2.61
C ILE A 650 46.68 2.63 -1.73
N LYS A 651 48.03 2.50 -1.48
CA LYS A 651 48.80 3.58 -0.83
C LYS A 651 49.37 4.52 -1.90
N ASN A 652 49.25 5.83 -1.69
CA ASN A 652 49.70 6.86 -2.63
C ASN A 652 49.10 6.63 -4.02
N PRO A 653 47.78 6.81 -4.21
CA PRO A 653 47.07 6.38 -5.42
C PRO A 653 47.51 7.10 -6.69
N ILE A 654 48.01 8.34 -6.60
CA ILE A 654 48.36 9.12 -7.78
C ILE A 654 49.53 8.50 -8.55
N GLY A 655 49.34 8.29 -9.84
CA GLY A 655 50.32 7.65 -10.74
C GLY A 655 50.29 6.14 -10.74
N LYS A 656 49.51 5.49 -9.84
CA LYS A 656 49.36 4.03 -9.83
C LYS A 656 48.54 3.52 -11.01
N SER A 657 48.84 2.32 -11.46
CA SER A 657 48.12 1.63 -12.56
C SER A 657 46.70 1.22 -12.10
N PHE A 658 45.75 1.51 -12.97
CA PHE A 658 44.37 1.03 -12.84
C PHE A 658 43.86 0.56 -14.21
N ARG A 659 43.15 -0.57 -14.23
CA ARG A 659 42.46 -1.07 -15.42
C ARG A 659 40.94 -1.11 -15.14
N LEU A 660 40.17 -0.63 -16.08
CA LEU A 660 38.73 -0.78 -16.14
C LEU A 660 38.36 -1.34 -17.52
N TRP A 661 37.78 -2.54 -17.53
CA TRP A 661 37.50 -3.29 -18.75
C TRP A 661 38.79 -3.49 -19.57
N ASN A 662 38.78 -3.13 -20.85
CA ASN A 662 39.93 -3.22 -21.73
C ASN A 662 40.86 -1.98 -21.67
N ARG A 663 40.63 -1.03 -20.73
CA ARG A 663 41.41 0.21 -20.65
C ARG A 663 42.37 0.13 -19.47
N ARG A 664 43.63 0.20 -19.75
CA ARG A 664 44.68 0.34 -18.75
C ARG A 664 45.24 1.74 -18.75
N GLY A 665 45.34 2.34 -17.58
CA GLY A 665 45.79 3.70 -17.43
C GLY A 665 46.27 3.99 -16.01
N THR A 666 46.29 5.27 -15.64
CA THR A 666 46.82 5.73 -14.35
C THR A 666 45.76 6.52 -13.56
N ILE A 667 45.81 6.41 -12.23
CA ILE A 667 45.01 7.24 -11.33
C ILE A 667 45.64 8.62 -11.27
N VAL A 668 44.90 9.64 -11.67
CA VAL A 668 45.35 11.05 -11.69
C VAL A 668 44.74 11.89 -10.57
N GLY A 669 43.67 11.46 -9.97
CA GLY A 669 42.98 12.15 -8.88
C GLY A 669 42.18 11.24 -7.97
N VAL A 670 41.95 11.74 -6.77
CA VAL A 670 41.02 11.13 -5.82
C VAL A 670 39.99 12.18 -5.41
N VAL A 671 38.72 11.85 -5.55
CA VAL A 671 37.58 12.69 -5.15
C VAL A 671 37.05 12.23 -3.80
N LYS A 672 36.67 13.18 -2.95
CA LYS A 672 36.02 12.92 -1.67
C LYS A 672 34.76 12.09 -1.91
N ASP A 673 34.44 11.22 -0.97
CA ASP A 673 33.22 10.42 -1.04
C ASP A 673 31.97 11.28 -1.20
N PHE A 674 31.06 10.84 -2.04
CA PHE A 674 29.79 11.52 -2.35
C PHE A 674 28.65 10.51 -2.45
N HIS A 675 27.43 10.96 -2.17
CA HIS A 675 26.24 10.12 -2.13
C HIS A 675 25.56 10.04 -3.51
N PHE A 676 25.66 8.91 -4.16
CA PHE A 676 25.07 8.63 -5.47
C PHE A 676 24.07 7.46 -5.46
N ALA A 677 23.54 7.15 -4.29
CA ALA A 677 22.51 6.15 -4.07
C ALA A 677 21.69 6.54 -2.84
N SER A 678 20.64 5.78 -2.55
CA SER A 678 19.84 5.98 -1.34
C SER A 678 20.70 5.87 -0.05
N MET A 679 20.40 6.70 0.94
CA MET A 679 21.02 6.67 2.28
C MET A 679 20.78 5.34 3.04
N ARG A 680 20.02 4.43 2.47
CA ARG A 680 19.92 3.04 2.93
C ARG A 680 21.21 2.27 2.67
N GLN A 681 22.00 2.69 1.67
CA GLN A 681 23.26 2.05 1.26
C GLN A 681 24.45 2.88 1.70
N LYS A 682 25.55 2.21 2.01
CA LYS A 682 26.83 2.88 2.21
C LYS A 682 27.37 3.37 0.86
N ILE A 683 28.21 4.40 0.90
CA ILE A 683 28.92 4.86 -0.29
C ILE A 683 29.78 3.70 -0.85
N GLU A 684 29.59 3.42 -2.13
CA GLU A 684 30.29 2.38 -2.85
C GLU A 684 31.51 2.94 -3.62
N PRO A 685 32.45 2.06 -4.06
CA PRO A 685 33.53 2.47 -4.92
C PRO A 685 32.99 3.06 -6.24
N ALA A 686 33.47 4.25 -6.60
CA ALA A 686 33.15 4.90 -7.87
C ALA A 686 34.45 5.24 -8.63
N VAL A 687 34.40 5.13 -9.96
CA VAL A 687 35.52 5.41 -10.86
C VAL A 687 35.04 6.32 -11.96
N PHE A 688 35.62 7.52 -12.01
CA PHE A 688 35.43 8.42 -13.13
C PHE A 688 36.49 8.17 -14.21
N PHE A 689 36.05 8.24 -15.46
CA PHE A 689 36.94 8.11 -16.62
C PHE A 689 36.49 9.09 -17.73
N TYR A 690 37.36 9.36 -18.71
CA TYR A 690 37.05 10.28 -19.77
C TYR A 690 36.72 9.52 -21.06
N GLN A 691 35.46 9.62 -21.51
CA GLN A 691 34.99 9.06 -22.78
C GLN A 691 33.82 9.87 -23.32
N PRO A 692 34.10 10.87 -24.14
CA PRO A 692 33.06 11.80 -24.66
C PRO A 692 31.88 11.09 -25.36
N GLY A 693 32.13 9.97 -26.05
CA GLY A 693 31.12 9.23 -26.79
C GLY A 693 30.02 8.61 -25.91
N ASP A 694 30.32 8.32 -24.64
CA ASP A 694 29.38 7.67 -23.71
C ASP A 694 28.58 8.68 -22.88
N MET A 695 28.91 9.96 -22.93
CA MET A 695 28.32 11.00 -22.09
C MET A 695 27.01 11.52 -22.71
N ARG A 696 25.89 11.01 -22.26
CA ARG A 696 24.53 11.32 -22.75
C ARG A 696 23.70 12.18 -21.82
N SER A 697 24.07 12.30 -20.56
CA SER A 697 23.38 13.12 -19.57
C SER A 697 23.97 14.53 -19.56
N LEU A 698 23.21 15.52 -20.01
CA LEU A 698 23.55 16.94 -19.97
C LEU A 698 23.04 17.57 -18.70
N TYR A 699 23.88 18.33 -18.00
CA TYR A 699 23.50 19.08 -16.81
C TYR A 699 23.66 20.56 -17.08
N VAL A 700 22.61 21.31 -16.74
CA VAL A 700 22.58 22.77 -16.86
C VAL A 700 22.34 23.36 -15.48
N LYS A 701 23.25 24.21 -15.04
CA LYS A 701 23.11 25.00 -13.82
C LYS A 701 22.49 26.34 -14.14
N THR A 702 21.40 26.66 -13.46
CA THR A 702 20.70 27.94 -13.65
C THR A 702 21.15 28.95 -12.62
N THR A 703 21.05 30.24 -12.99
CA THR A 703 21.11 31.30 -11.99
C THR A 703 19.80 31.31 -11.17
N SER A 704 19.90 31.72 -9.90
CA SER A 704 18.80 31.57 -8.94
C SER A 704 17.46 32.20 -9.34
N ASN A 705 17.48 33.23 -10.17
CA ASN A 705 16.25 33.97 -10.51
C ASN A 705 15.75 33.72 -11.95
N ASN A 706 16.49 32.98 -12.78
CA ASN A 706 16.22 32.89 -14.22
C ASN A 706 16.06 31.44 -14.72
N ALA A 707 15.60 30.53 -13.87
CA ALA A 707 15.45 29.11 -14.23
C ALA A 707 14.54 28.89 -15.45
N GLN A 708 13.43 29.64 -15.57
CA GLN A 708 12.51 29.53 -16.71
C GLN A 708 13.20 29.93 -18.04
N GLN A 709 14.05 30.96 -18.01
CA GLN A 709 14.78 31.39 -19.21
C GLN A 709 15.83 30.36 -19.63
N ALA A 710 16.53 29.77 -18.65
CA ALA A 710 17.50 28.70 -18.92
C ALA A 710 16.81 27.43 -19.48
N ILE A 711 15.62 27.08 -18.99
CA ILE A 711 14.82 25.95 -19.51
C ILE A 711 14.37 26.24 -20.95
N ALA A 712 13.82 27.43 -21.23
CA ALA A 712 13.40 27.83 -22.58
C ALA A 712 14.58 27.87 -23.57
N ALA A 713 15.75 28.35 -23.12
CA ALA A 713 16.98 28.32 -23.91
C ALA A 713 17.44 26.89 -24.20
N ALA A 714 17.41 26.00 -23.19
CA ALA A 714 17.72 24.58 -23.36
C ALA A 714 16.74 23.88 -24.30
N GLU A 715 15.45 24.19 -24.22
CA GLU A 715 14.42 23.66 -25.12
C GLU A 715 14.70 24.10 -26.58
N ASN A 716 15.00 25.36 -26.82
CA ASN A 716 15.30 25.86 -28.15
C ASN A 716 16.54 25.20 -28.75
N VAL A 717 17.62 25.07 -27.97
CA VAL A 717 18.84 24.37 -28.39
C VAL A 717 18.56 22.88 -28.61
N TYR A 718 17.77 22.25 -27.73
CA TYR A 718 17.37 20.82 -27.86
C TYR A 718 16.61 20.58 -29.17
N LYS A 719 15.59 21.39 -29.47
CA LYS A 719 14.78 21.29 -30.69
C LYS A 719 15.61 21.51 -31.97
N GLN A 720 16.64 22.34 -31.92
CA GLN A 720 17.54 22.54 -33.06
C GLN A 720 18.26 21.24 -33.47
N TYR A 721 18.63 20.39 -32.48
CA TYR A 721 19.37 19.16 -32.74
C TYR A 721 18.48 17.92 -32.75
N ASN A 722 17.30 17.99 -32.12
CA ASN A 722 16.41 16.87 -31.87
C ASN A 722 14.94 17.26 -32.11
N ALA A 723 14.63 17.77 -33.31
CA ALA A 723 13.30 18.31 -33.66
C ALA A 723 12.15 17.32 -33.44
N ASP A 724 12.40 16.02 -33.61
CA ASP A 724 11.40 14.96 -33.53
C ASP A 724 11.07 14.53 -32.09
N TYR A 725 11.84 14.98 -31.11
CA TYR A 725 11.72 14.54 -29.74
C TYR A 725 11.09 15.61 -28.86
N ALA A 726 10.22 15.21 -27.95
CA ALA A 726 9.76 16.07 -26.88
C ALA A 726 10.94 16.47 -25.98
N PHE A 727 11.02 17.75 -25.64
CA PHE A 727 11.97 18.23 -24.67
C PHE A 727 11.54 17.79 -23.27
N THR A 728 12.34 16.95 -22.63
CA THR A 728 12.13 16.49 -21.26
C THR A 728 13.33 16.83 -20.41
N TYR A 729 13.11 17.35 -19.23
CA TYR A 729 14.14 17.68 -18.27
C TYR A 729 13.67 17.33 -16.85
N THR A 730 14.61 17.13 -15.96
CA THR A 730 14.30 16.86 -14.55
C THR A 730 15.29 17.61 -13.67
N PHE A 731 14.79 18.34 -12.67
CA PHE A 731 15.64 18.95 -11.66
C PHE A 731 16.27 17.88 -10.78
N LEU A 732 17.54 18.06 -10.42
CA LEU A 732 18.24 17.10 -9.56
C LEU A 732 17.64 17.03 -8.16
N ASP A 733 17.10 18.14 -7.64
CA ASP A 733 16.34 18.11 -6.37
C ASP A 733 15.11 17.20 -6.47
N ALA A 734 14.36 17.28 -7.57
CA ALA A 734 13.21 16.40 -7.80
C ALA A 734 13.64 14.93 -7.99
N SER A 735 14.75 14.69 -8.70
CA SER A 735 15.32 13.33 -8.81
C SER A 735 15.72 12.76 -7.46
N PHE A 736 16.36 13.57 -6.61
CA PHE A 736 16.73 13.19 -5.26
C PHE A 736 15.50 12.91 -4.38
N ASP A 737 14.49 13.78 -4.45
CA ASP A 737 13.23 13.59 -3.72
C ASP A 737 12.49 12.31 -4.15
N ASN A 738 12.59 11.94 -5.43
CA ASN A 738 12.00 10.70 -5.96
C ASN A 738 12.66 9.43 -5.40
N LEU A 739 13.95 9.46 -5.03
CA LEU A 739 14.60 8.34 -4.34
C LEU A 739 13.92 7.99 -3.00
N TYR A 740 13.29 8.97 -2.35
CA TYR A 740 12.64 8.83 -1.04
C TYR A 740 11.12 9.00 -1.11
N LYS A 741 10.54 8.87 -2.31
CA LYS A 741 9.09 9.00 -2.52
C LYS A 741 8.31 7.98 -1.67
N SER A 742 8.77 6.74 -1.63
CA SER A 742 8.15 5.66 -0.85
C SER A 742 8.19 5.94 0.66
N GLU A 743 9.34 6.42 1.17
CA GLU A 743 9.49 6.78 2.58
C GLU A 743 8.64 7.99 2.96
N ARG A 744 8.56 8.99 2.08
CA ARG A 744 7.68 10.16 2.28
C ARG A 744 6.22 9.77 2.30
N GLN A 745 5.77 8.93 1.39
CA GLN A 745 4.41 8.40 1.36
C GLN A 745 4.11 7.60 2.63
N THR A 746 5.02 6.72 3.03
CA THR A 746 4.94 5.98 4.29
C THR A 746 4.82 6.92 5.49
N GLY A 747 5.68 7.93 5.60
CA GLY A 747 5.63 8.93 6.67
C GLY A 747 4.31 9.71 6.71
N LEU A 748 3.79 10.12 5.54
CA LEU A 748 2.51 10.82 5.43
C LEU A 748 1.33 9.93 5.88
N LEU A 749 1.32 8.67 5.46
CA LEU A 749 0.31 7.70 5.89
C LEU A 749 0.36 7.48 7.42
N PHE A 750 1.57 7.38 8.00
CA PHE A 750 1.73 7.31 9.45
C PHE A 750 1.14 8.52 10.17
N ASN A 751 1.40 9.74 9.67
CA ASN A 751 0.83 10.97 10.23
C ASN A 751 -0.72 10.92 10.25
N ILE A 752 -1.32 10.49 9.15
CA ILE A 752 -2.77 10.36 9.01
C ILE A 752 -3.30 9.31 9.98
N PHE A 753 -2.68 8.15 10.06
CA PHE A 753 -3.13 7.06 10.93
C PHE A 753 -2.96 7.39 12.40
N ALA A 754 -1.88 8.07 12.78
CA ALA A 754 -1.70 8.59 14.13
C ALA A 754 -2.81 9.60 14.48
N GLY A 755 -3.12 10.54 13.58
CA GLY A 755 -4.22 11.48 13.73
C GLY A 755 -5.57 10.79 13.93
N ILE A 756 -5.87 9.76 13.13
CA ILE A 756 -7.10 8.96 13.24
C ILE A 756 -7.16 8.18 14.54
N ALA A 757 -6.06 7.53 14.95
CA ALA A 757 -5.98 6.81 16.21
C ALA A 757 -6.23 7.74 17.42
N ILE A 758 -5.65 8.95 17.38
CA ILE A 758 -5.89 9.99 18.40
C ILE A 758 -7.37 10.40 18.40
N LEU A 759 -7.95 10.65 17.23
CA LEU A 759 -9.34 11.07 17.10
C LEU A 759 -10.30 10.03 17.68
N ILE A 760 -10.11 8.73 17.34
CA ILE A 760 -10.93 7.64 17.88
C ILE A 760 -10.70 7.52 19.39
N SER A 761 -9.46 7.71 19.87
CA SER A 761 -9.13 7.68 21.30
C SER A 761 -9.80 8.81 22.05
N CYS A 762 -9.85 10.02 21.48
CA CYS A 762 -10.57 11.16 22.04
C CYS A 762 -12.08 10.94 22.12
N LEU A 763 -12.69 10.33 21.07
CA LEU A 763 -14.12 9.99 21.08
C LEU A 763 -14.44 9.01 22.22
N GLY A 764 -13.59 8.00 22.44
CA GLY A 764 -13.74 7.05 23.55
C GLY A 764 -13.62 7.70 24.91
N LEU A 765 -12.59 8.52 25.08
CA LEU A 765 -12.34 9.22 26.34
C LEU A 765 -13.44 10.24 26.65
N PHE A 766 -13.91 10.98 25.65
CA PHE A 766 -15.02 11.91 25.77
C PHE A 766 -16.30 11.22 26.24
N GLY A 767 -16.61 10.04 25.65
CA GLY A 767 -17.77 9.26 26.04
C GLY A 767 -17.65 8.71 27.47
N LEU A 768 -16.46 8.20 27.85
CA LEU A 768 -16.20 7.73 29.23
C LEU A 768 -16.24 8.88 30.25
N ALA A 769 -15.70 10.04 29.92
CA ALA A 769 -15.78 11.24 30.77
C ALA A 769 -17.24 11.67 30.98
N THR A 770 -18.04 11.66 29.91
CA THR A 770 -19.49 11.95 29.99
C THR A 770 -20.19 10.97 30.91
N TYR A 771 -19.92 9.67 30.76
CA TYR A 771 -20.47 8.62 31.61
C TYR A 771 -20.07 8.81 33.10
N THR A 772 -18.77 9.04 33.36
CA THR A 772 -18.26 9.24 34.71
C THR A 772 -18.89 10.46 35.39
N ALA A 773 -19.06 11.54 34.64
CA ALA A 773 -19.75 12.72 35.10
C ALA A 773 -21.20 12.44 35.46
N GLN A 774 -21.94 11.67 34.65
CA GLN A 774 -23.33 11.27 34.90
C GLN A 774 -23.47 10.41 36.16
N VAL A 775 -22.61 9.41 36.35
CA VAL A 775 -22.63 8.54 37.52
C VAL A 775 -22.31 9.31 38.80
N ARG A 776 -21.41 10.31 38.75
CA ARG A 776 -21.01 11.12 39.90
C ARG A 776 -21.84 12.39 40.05
N THR A 777 -22.94 12.57 39.32
CA THR A 777 -23.76 13.81 39.35
C THR A 777 -24.25 14.17 40.76
N ARG A 778 -24.68 13.19 41.57
CA ARG A 778 -25.08 13.41 42.97
C ARG A 778 -23.89 13.81 43.84
N GLU A 779 -22.76 13.17 43.73
CA GLU A 779 -21.51 13.48 44.45
C GLU A 779 -21.07 14.92 44.15
N ILE A 780 -21.08 15.30 42.84
CA ILE A 780 -20.75 16.64 42.36
C ILE A 780 -21.75 17.66 42.94
N GLY A 781 -23.03 17.34 42.92
CA GLY A 781 -24.08 18.21 43.50
C GLY A 781 -23.89 18.47 44.99
N VAL A 782 -23.66 17.42 45.78
CA VAL A 782 -23.39 17.52 47.22
C VAL A 782 -22.13 18.36 47.50
N ARG A 783 -21.02 18.09 46.83
CA ARG A 783 -19.78 18.87 47.00
C ARG A 783 -19.91 20.33 46.61
N LYS A 784 -20.70 20.61 45.57
CA LYS A 784 -20.98 22.00 45.13
C LYS A 784 -21.81 22.74 46.17
N VAL A 785 -22.80 22.10 46.79
CA VAL A 785 -23.59 22.68 47.91
C VAL A 785 -22.71 22.91 49.15
N LEU A 786 -21.73 22.03 49.37
CA LEU A 786 -20.73 22.15 50.43
C LEU A 786 -19.58 23.15 50.15
N GLY A 787 -19.69 23.93 49.06
CA GLY A 787 -18.77 25.00 48.76
C GLY A 787 -17.50 24.62 47.93
N SER A 788 -17.44 23.40 47.37
CA SER A 788 -16.31 23.03 46.51
C SER A 788 -16.24 23.89 45.24
N SER A 789 -15.02 24.37 44.94
CA SER A 789 -14.77 25.17 43.71
C SER A 789 -14.91 24.32 42.43
N ILE A 790 -15.21 24.97 41.31
CA ILE A 790 -15.31 24.37 40.01
C ILE A 790 -14.01 23.66 39.64
N SER A 791 -12.86 24.31 39.95
CA SER A 791 -11.52 23.74 39.70
C SER A 791 -11.28 22.46 40.48
N GLY A 792 -11.70 22.37 41.75
CA GLY A 792 -11.59 21.17 42.59
C GLY A 792 -12.40 19.99 42.03
N ILE A 793 -13.60 20.26 41.50
CA ILE A 793 -14.43 19.22 40.82
C ILE A 793 -13.77 18.73 39.52
N ILE A 794 -13.24 19.66 38.72
CA ILE A 794 -12.52 19.31 37.47
C ILE A 794 -11.30 18.47 37.81
N GLN A 795 -10.47 18.86 38.78
CA GLN A 795 -9.28 18.13 39.21
C GLN A 795 -9.61 16.70 39.66
N LEU A 796 -10.73 16.51 40.36
CA LEU A 796 -11.19 15.19 40.81
C LEU A 796 -11.49 14.27 39.63
N LEU A 797 -12.19 14.79 38.60
CA LEU A 797 -12.57 14.01 37.43
C LEU A 797 -11.38 13.73 36.51
N VAL A 798 -10.44 14.67 36.35
CA VAL A 798 -9.30 14.58 35.47
C VAL A 798 -8.20 13.67 36.03
N LYS A 799 -7.97 13.67 37.35
CA LYS A 799 -6.88 12.93 38.01
C LYS A 799 -6.87 11.42 37.66
N ASP A 800 -8.06 10.79 37.63
CA ASP A 800 -8.17 9.37 37.37
C ASP A 800 -7.75 9.00 35.93
N PHE A 801 -8.06 9.86 34.95
CA PHE A 801 -7.69 9.65 33.54
C PHE A 801 -6.24 9.99 33.27
N VAL A 802 -5.70 11.06 33.86
CA VAL A 802 -4.28 11.44 33.74
C VAL A 802 -3.38 10.30 34.18
N LYS A 803 -3.70 9.62 35.31
CA LYS A 803 -2.95 8.45 35.75
C LYS A 803 -2.89 7.34 34.69
N LEU A 804 -4.01 7.09 34.00
CA LEU A 804 -4.05 6.06 32.95
C LEU A 804 -3.21 6.45 31.74
N VAL A 805 -3.23 7.72 31.35
CA VAL A 805 -2.41 8.22 30.24
C VAL A 805 -0.93 8.17 30.60
N VAL A 806 -0.54 8.51 31.82
CA VAL A 806 0.86 8.40 32.28
C VAL A 806 1.33 6.94 32.26
N ILE A 807 0.51 6.00 32.75
CA ILE A 807 0.83 4.55 32.66
C ILE A 807 0.98 4.13 31.19
N ALA A 808 0.10 4.62 30.31
CA ALA A 808 0.16 4.32 28.90
C ALA A 808 1.46 4.83 28.25
N ILE A 809 1.92 6.03 28.60
CA ILE A 809 3.20 6.59 28.13
C ILE A 809 4.37 5.72 28.57
N VAL A 810 4.42 5.30 29.85
CA VAL A 810 5.48 4.44 30.38
C VAL A 810 5.56 3.10 29.62
N ILE A 811 4.42 2.52 29.26
CA ILE A 811 4.38 1.28 28.47
C ILE A 811 4.73 1.53 27.00
N ALA A 812 4.28 2.65 26.43
CA ALA A 812 4.47 2.96 25.02
C ALA A 812 5.93 3.26 24.65
N VAL A 813 6.70 3.93 25.54
CA VAL A 813 8.07 4.36 25.26
C VAL A 813 9.00 3.20 24.88
N PRO A 814 9.15 2.12 25.69
CA PRO A 814 10.03 1.01 25.31
C PRO A 814 9.58 0.29 24.04
N VAL A 815 8.27 0.15 23.82
CA VAL A 815 7.75 -0.50 22.61
C VAL A 815 8.04 0.35 21.37
N ALA A 816 7.79 1.66 21.43
CA ALA A 816 8.07 2.58 20.33
C ALA A 816 9.58 2.64 20.03
N TRP A 817 10.41 2.72 21.08
CA TRP A 817 11.87 2.73 20.92
C TRP A 817 12.37 1.46 20.22
N TYR A 818 11.92 0.30 20.67
CA TYR A 818 12.32 -0.99 20.07
C TYR A 818 11.89 -1.09 18.60
N SER A 819 10.61 -0.82 18.33
CA SER A 819 10.07 -0.94 16.96
C SER A 819 10.74 0.03 15.99
N MET A 820 10.99 1.27 16.45
CA MET A 820 11.63 2.28 15.60
C MET A 820 13.13 2.08 15.46
N SER A 821 13.80 1.49 16.44
CA SER A 821 15.21 1.08 16.31
C SER A 821 15.37 0.04 15.21
N GLN A 822 14.50 -0.98 15.18
CA GLN A 822 14.46 -1.99 14.12
C GLN A 822 14.23 -1.36 12.73
N TRP A 823 13.27 -0.43 12.63
CA TRP A 823 13.01 0.26 11.36
C TRP A 823 14.21 1.09 10.88
N LEU A 824 14.90 1.77 11.80
CA LEU A 824 16.10 2.56 11.49
C LEU A 824 17.30 1.69 11.07
N GLU A 825 17.35 0.41 11.43
CA GLU A 825 18.41 -0.52 10.97
C GLU A 825 18.45 -0.71 9.46
N ALA A 826 17.33 -0.47 8.78
CA ALA A 826 17.28 -0.48 7.31
C ALA A 826 18.07 0.66 6.65
N PHE A 827 18.55 1.66 7.41
CA PHE A 827 19.31 2.80 6.90
C PHE A 827 20.77 2.70 7.32
N ALA A 828 21.68 2.78 6.36
CA ALA A 828 23.14 2.89 6.64
C ALA A 828 23.47 4.23 7.34
N TYR A 829 22.70 5.28 7.01
CA TYR A 829 22.81 6.61 7.60
C TYR A 829 21.53 6.93 8.35
N ARG A 830 21.56 6.85 9.66
CA ARG A 830 20.41 6.96 10.53
C ARG A 830 20.63 7.95 11.69
N ILE A 831 19.53 8.52 12.17
CA ILE A 831 19.52 9.35 13.38
C ILE A 831 19.68 8.47 14.63
N THR A 832 20.14 9.09 15.72
CA THR A 832 20.00 8.54 17.07
C THR A 832 18.61 8.92 17.61
N ILE A 833 17.92 7.95 18.22
CA ILE A 833 16.61 8.21 18.81
C ILE A 833 16.84 8.95 20.13
N GLU A 834 16.46 10.22 20.18
CA GLU A 834 16.62 11.05 21.35
C GLU A 834 15.40 10.97 22.29
N TRP A 835 15.61 11.05 23.60
CA TRP A 835 14.59 10.91 24.63
C TRP A 835 13.48 11.98 24.54
N TRP A 836 13.80 13.19 24.08
CA TRP A 836 12.83 14.29 23.99
C TRP A 836 11.67 13.99 23.02
N ILE A 837 11.86 13.11 22.03
CA ILE A 837 10.81 12.68 21.11
C ILE A 837 9.68 11.99 21.88
N PHE A 838 10.06 11.12 22.82
CA PHE A 838 9.08 10.42 23.66
C PHE A 838 8.41 11.36 24.65
N ALA A 839 9.17 12.31 25.22
CA ALA A 839 8.64 13.33 26.11
C ALA A 839 7.61 14.22 25.40
N LEU A 840 7.93 14.66 24.17
CA LEU A 840 7.02 15.46 23.33
C LEU A 840 5.75 14.66 22.94
N SER A 841 5.92 13.41 22.54
CA SER A 841 4.82 12.51 22.21
C SER A 841 3.89 12.28 23.39
N GLY A 842 4.44 12.04 24.56
CA GLY A 842 3.68 11.90 25.80
C GLY A 842 2.97 13.17 26.22
N LEU A 843 3.65 14.33 26.12
CA LEU A 843 3.06 15.64 26.41
C LEU A 843 1.89 15.96 25.48
N LEU A 844 2.04 15.68 24.18
CA LEU A 844 0.98 15.88 23.19
C LEU A 844 -0.24 15.00 23.48
N ALA A 845 -0.03 13.71 23.74
CA ALA A 845 -1.10 12.78 24.11
C ALA A 845 -1.82 13.20 25.40
N LEU A 846 -1.05 13.63 26.41
CA LEU A 846 -1.59 14.14 27.68
C LEU A 846 -2.39 15.41 27.49
N SER A 847 -1.88 16.37 26.71
CA SER A 847 -2.55 17.64 26.41
C SER A 847 -3.89 17.40 25.70
N ILE A 848 -3.93 16.54 24.70
CA ILE A 848 -5.14 16.18 23.96
C ILE A 848 -6.16 15.50 24.90
N ALA A 849 -5.70 14.56 25.74
CA ALA A 849 -6.55 13.91 26.73
C ALA A 849 -7.14 14.94 27.74
N LEU A 850 -6.30 15.84 28.25
CA LEU A 850 -6.73 16.92 29.17
C LEU A 850 -7.78 17.83 28.54
N ILE A 851 -7.57 18.28 27.31
CA ILE A 851 -8.55 19.12 26.59
C ILE A 851 -9.87 18.37 26.44
N THR A 852 -9.82 17.10 25.99
CA THR A 852 -11.01 16.27 25.77
C THR A 852 -11.84 16.08 27.06
N ILE A 853 -11.17 15.78 28.19
CA ILE A 853 -11.85 15.54 29.48
C ILE A 853 -12.33 16.86 30.08
N SER A 854 -11.56 17.95 29.99
CA SER A 854 -11.89 19.25 30.57
C SER A 854 -13.20 19.81 30.03
N VAL A 855 -13.47 19.65 28.73
CA VAL A 855 -14.74 20.09 28.12
C VAL A 855 -15.95 19.46 28.84
N GLN A 856 -15.92 18.16 29.12
CA GLN A 856 -17.02 17.47 29.81
C GLN A 856 -17.03 17.75 31.31
N SER A 857 -15.87 17.86 31.95
CA SER A 857 -15.76 18.16 33.38
C SER A 857 -16.26 19.57 33.70
N ILE A 858 -15.97 20.56 32.86
CA ILE A 858 -16.50 21.93 32.98
C ILE A 858 -18.03 21.93 32.86
N LYS A 859 -18.57 21.21 31.83
CA LYS A 859 -20.02 21.09 31.65
C LYS A 859 -20.70 20.46 32.87
N ALA A 860 -20.11 19.41 33.46
CA ALA A 860 -20.63 18.78 34.67
C ALA A 860 -20.52 19.66 35.92
N ALA A 861 -19.42 20.40 36.09
CA ALA A 861 -19.20 21.30 37.19
C ALA A 861 -20.14 22.53 37.14
N LEU A 862 -20.57 22.96 35.94
CA LEU A 862 -21.49 24.08 35.76
C LEU A 862 -22.97 23.68 35.95
N MET A 863 -23.33 22.39 36.06
CA MET A 863 -24.72 21.94 36.26
C MET A 863 -25.32 22.53 37.56
N ASN A 864 -26.62 22.81 37.51
CA ASN A 864 -27.36 23.35 38.65
C ASN A 864 -27.49 22.26 39.74
N PRO A 865 -27.03 22.51 40.99
CA PRO A 865 -27.06 21.50 42.06
C PRO A 865 -28.48 21.07 42.44
N VAL A 866 -29.47 21.94 42.32
CA VAL A 866 -30.88 21.63 42.62
C VAL A 866 -31.45 20.55 41.68
N LYS A 867 -31.08 20.61 40.38
CA LYS A 867 -31.45 19.59 39.41
C LYS A 867 -30.70 18.24 39.64
N SER A 868 -29.48 18.32 40.21
CA SER A 868 -28.60 17.16 40.44
C SER A 868 -29.06 16.35 41.67
N LEU A 869 -29.82 16.96 42.60
CA LEU A 869 -30.24 16.33 43.85
C LEU A 869 -31.71 15.88 43.83
N ARG A 870 -32.52 16.28 42.85
CA ARG A 870 -33.90 15.78 42.72
C ARG A 870 -33.89 14.28 42.35
N PRO A 871 -34.59 13.40 43.09
CA PRO A 871 -34.75 12.02 42.68
C PRO A 871 -35.69 11.98 41.46
N GLU A 872 -35.19 11.34 40.36
CA GLU A 872 -36.08 10.92 39.27
C GLU A 872 -36.84 9.68 39.63
#